data_0bb16a7da0e8ba78be309b98ec45c385
#
_entry.id   0bb16a7da0e8ba78be309b98ec45c385
#
_cell.length_a   1.000
_cell.length_b   1.000
_cell.length_c   1.000
_cell.angle_alpha   90.00
_cell.angle_beta   90.00
_cell.angle_gamma   90.00
#
_symmetry.space_group_name_H-M   'P 1'
#
loop_
_entity.id
_entity.type
_entity.pdbx_description
1 polymer ?
#
loop_
_entity_poly.entity_id
_entity_poly.type
_entity_poly.pdbx_seq_one_letter_code
_entity_poly.pdbx_strand_id
1 'polypeptide(L)'
;MSLFNKITKSFQWGEHQVTLETGEIARQATGAVLVNMDDTVVLATVAASKSAKPGQDFFPLTVDYIEKTYAAGKIPGSFFKREAKPSEYETLTSRLIDRPIRPLFPEGFFNEVHVVVHTLSLNPEVDADIPALLATSAALAISGIPFNGPIGAARVGYVNGAYVLNPGQTVRKQSQLDLVVAGTEAAVLMVESEAQQLSEEIMLGAVVFGHEQGNIAINTIHELVREAGKPLWDWQPPQRDEALIAKVTEFGEERLRAAYQIRNKQARTQACRETYAVVMADLREAWLEFDPVKVEGLLFEIEARIVRSQILAGEPRIDGRDTRTVRPIEIRTSVLPRTHGSALFTRGETQALAVATLGTERDAQRIDALLGEYEDRFMLHYNMPPFATGEVGRMGSTKRREIGHGRLAKRALTAVLPAKDEFPYTMRVVSEITESNGSSSMASVCGGCLALMDAGVPLRAHVAGIAMGLIKEDNRFAVLTDILGDEDHLGDMDFKVAGTTGGITALQMDIKIQGITKEIMQVALAQAKEARMHILGKMQGAMAGANTEVSSFAPKLFTMKINPEKIRDVIGKGGAVIRALTEETGTQIDIAEDGTITIAATDSAKAEEAKRRIEQLTAEVEVGRVYEGPVVKILDFGALVNLLPGKDGLLHISQIANERVERVSDYLSEGQIVKVKVLETDDKGRVKLSMRALLDRPAADNGERSERGERAERGERGERREGGRGAGRAPAPQAASDGEASEEV
;
A
#
# COMPACT_ATOMS: atom_id res chain seq x y z
N MET A 1 -8.60 31.82 -40.21
CA MET A 1 -9.17 31.87 -38.83
C MET A 1 -9.14 30.48 -38.26
N SER A 2 -8.71 30.32 -37.04
CA SER A 2 -8.74 29.02 -36.36
C SER A 2 -10.19 28.53 -36.21
N LEU A 3 -10.43 27.25 -36.40
CA LEU A 3 -11.73 26.61 -36.14
C LEU A 3 -12.03 26.63 -34.61
N PHE A 4 -11.01 26.84 -33.80
CA PHE A 4 -11.07 26.72 -32.35
C PHE A 4 -10.76 28.06 -31.69
N ASN A 5 -11.43 28.31 -30.55
CA ASN A 5 -11.10 29.40 -29.62
C ASN A 5 -10.31 28.84 -28.45
N LYS A 6 -9.06 28.47 -28.73
CA LYS A 6 -8.16 27.93 -27.71
C LYS A 6 -7.71 29.03 -26.76
N ILE A 7 -7.93 28.81 -25.47
CA ILE A 7 -7.46 29.66 -24.36
C ILE A 7 -6.49 28.85 -23.53
N THR A 8 -5.33 29.43 -23.25
CA THR A 8 -4.23 28.80 -22.54
C THR A 8 -3.79 29.68 -21.37
N LYS A 9 -3.62 29.10 -20.19
CA LYS A 9 -2.99 29.73 -19.00
C LYS A 9 -1.85 28.84 -18.53
N SER A 10 -0.75 29.46 -18.09
CA SER A 10 0.42 28.74 -17.61
C SER A 10 0.99 29.40 -16.36
N PHE A 11 1.52 28.60 -15.45
CA PHE A 11 2.18 29.09 -14.26
C PHE A 11 3.30 28.14 -13.83
N GLN A 12 4.28 28.70 -13.11
CA GLN A 12 5.31 27.92 -12.45
C GLN A 12 4.83 27.51 -11.07
N TRP A 13 4.97 26.23 -10.73
CA TRP A 13 4.52 25.65 -9.46
C TRP A 13 5.60 24.79 -8.80
N GLY A 14 6.40 25.42 -7.95
CA GLY A 14 7.65 24.83 -7.51
C GLY A 14 8.59 24.60 -8.69
N GLU A 15 9.01 23.37 -8.90
CA GLU A 15 9.87 22.98 -10.03
C GLU A 15 9.08 22.70 -11.33
N HIS A 16 7.75 22.61 -11.25
CA HIS A 16 6.89 22.19 -12.35
C HIS A 16 6.35 23.35 -13.17
N GLN A 17 6.30 23.18 -14.49
CA GLN A 17 5.56 24.05 -15.40
C GLN A 17 4.17 23.47 -15.62
N VAL A 18 3.14 24.22 -15.26
CA VAL A 18 1.73 23.79 -15.43
C VAL A 18 1.02 24.65 -16.46
N THR A 19 0.30 24.00 -17.37
CA THR A 19 -0.50 24.66 -18.41
C THR A 19 -1.93 24.15 -18.39
N LEU A 20 -2.91 25.05 -18.40
CA LEU A 20 -4.33 24.76 -18.51
C LEU A 20 -4.83 25.24 -19.87
N GLU A 21 -5.53 24.39 -20.61
CA GLU A 21 -6.05 24.68 -21.93
C GLU A 21 -7.53 24.31 -22.06
N THR A 22 -8.29 25.15 -22.76
CA THR A 22 -9.70 24.88 -23.06
C THR A 22 -10.08 25.42 -24.46
N GLY A 23 -11.25 25.03 -24.96
CA GLY A 23 -11.83 25.56 -26.20
C GLY A 23 -11.48 24.80 -27.48
N GLU A 24 -10.59 23.78 -27.40
CA GLU A 24 -10.19 22.98 -28.58
C GLU A 24 -10.73 21.54 -28.49
N ILE A 25 -10.55 20.86 -27.38
CA ILE A 25 -10.91 19.45 -27.18
C ILE A 25 -12.22 19.33 -26.40
N ALA A 26 -13.03 18.29 -26.71
CA ALA A 26 -14.27 17.93 -26.00
C ALA A 26 -15.31 19.08 -25.91
N ARG A 27 -15.49 19.85 -26.98
CA ARG A 27 -16.34 21.06 -27.00
C ARG A 27 -17.84 20.84 -26.77
N GLN A 28 -18.32 19.60 -26.81
CA GLN A 28 -19.70 19.26 -26.49
C GLN A 28 -19.95 19.09 -24.99
N ALA A 29 -18.89 18.91 -24.18
CA ALA A 29 -19.00 18.84 -22.73
C ALA A 29 -19.46 20.20 -22.17
N THR A 30 -20.13 20.15 -21.00
CA THR A 30 -20.50 21.35 -20.25
C THR A 30 -19.28 22.16 -19.84
N GLY A 31 -18.19 21.47 -19.42
CA GLY A 31 -16.86 22.02 -19.20
C GLY A 31 -15.80 21.02 -19.65
N ALA A 32 -14.69 21.48 -20.21
CA ALA A 32 -13.57 20.63 -20.59
C ALA A 32 -12.25 21.41 -20.47
N VAL A 33 -11.29 20.85 -19.74
CA VAL A 33 -9.95 21.43 -19.56
C VAL A 33 -8.89 20.34 -19.69
N LEU A 34 -7.85 20.65 -20.46
CA LEU A 34 -6.63 19.88 -20.56
C LEU A 34 -5.58 20.53 -19.65
N VAL A 35 -5.00 19.75 -18.77
CA VAL A 35 -3.86 20.18 -17.92
C VAL A 35 -2.63 19.41 -18.33
N ASN A 36 -1.54 20.14 -18.57
CA ASN A 36 -0.21 19.60 -18.76
C ASN A 36 0.68 20.06 -17.62
N MET A 37 1.29 19.10 -16.91
CA MET A 37 2.29 19.31 -15.88
C MET A 37 3.53 18.50 -16.26
N ASP A 38 4.53 19.16 -16.82
CA ASP A 38 5.79 18.54 -17.29
C ASP A 38 5.56 17.27 -18.12
N ASP A 39 4.74 17.34 -19.18
CA ASP A 39 4.37 16.26 -20.10
C ASP A 39 3.43 15.18 -19.53
N THR A 40 3.03 15.26 -18.28
CA THR A 40 1.84 14.55 -17.81
C THR A 40 0.60 15.33 -18.19
N VAL A 41 -0.20 14.78 -19.13
CA VAL A 41 -1.35 15.45 -19.71
C VAL A 41 -2.64 14.74 -19.32
N VAL A 42 -3.55 15.50 -18.74
CA VAL A 42 -4.84 15.02 -18.25
C VAL A 42 -5.96 15.86 -18.84
N LEU A 43 -6.99 15.20 -19.37
CA LEU A 43 -8.23 15.83 -19.84
C LEU A 43 -9.34 15.56 -18.83
N ALA A 44 -9.90 16.60 -18.22
CA ALA A 44 -11.14 16.52 -17.47
C ALA A 44 -12.31 17.08 -18.28
N THR A 45 -13.42 16.34 -18.28
CA THR A 45 -14.67 16.75 -18.89
C THR A 45 -15.80 16.68 -17.87
N VAL A 46 -16.70 17.65 -17.91
CA VAL A 46 -17.88 17.73 -17.05
C VAL A 46 -19.11 17.77 -17.96
N ALA A 47 -20.03 16.87 -17.72
CA ALA A 47 -21.35 16.88 -18.33
C ALA A 47 -22.41 16.94 -17.20
N ALA A 48 -23.45 17.75 -17.36
CA ALA A 48 -24.49 17.87 -16.37
C ALA A 48 -25.88 18.02 -16.99
N SER A 49 -26.87 17.39 -16.35
CA SER A 49 -28.28 17.53 -16.70
C SER A 49 -28.80 18.92 -16.32
N LYS A 50 -29.66 19.50 -17.15
CA LYS A 50 -30.23 20.84 -16.88
C LYS A 50 -31.30 20.84 -15.79
N SER A 51 -31.85 19.68 -15.45
CA SER A 51 -32.86 19.50 -14.42
C SER A 51 -32.63 18.20 -13.66
N ALA A 52 -33.05 18.17 -12.40
CA ALA A 52 -33.09 16.96 -11.60
C ALA A 52 -34.18 15.99 -12.13
N LYS A 53 -34.01 14.69 -11.89
CA LYS A 53 -35.06 13.69 -12.15
C LYS A 53 -36.20 13.86 -11.15
N PRO A 54 -37.46 13.59 -11.53
CA PRO A 54 -38.56 13.61 -10.58
C PRO A 54 -38.30 12.68 -9.39
N GLY A 55 -38.54 13.17 -8.16
CA GLY A 55 -38.31 12.41 -6.92
C GLY A 55 -36.84 12.24 -6.52
N GLN A 56 -35.91 12.97 -7.14
CA GLN A 56 -34.50 12.97 -6.77
C GLN A 56 -34.30 13.75 -5.46
N ASP A 57 -33.79 13.09 -4.43
CA ASP A 57 -33.59 13.61 -3.07
C ASP A 57 -32.10 13.72 -2.66
N PHE A 58 -31.19 13.33 -3.56
CA PHE A 58 -29.74 13.43 -3.34
C PHE A 58 -29.02 13.96 -4.58
N PHE A 59 -27.80 14.45 -4.40
CA PHE A 59 -26.95 14.93 -5.46
C PHE A 59 -26.23 13.77 -6.18
N PRO A 60 -26.60 13.42 -7.43
CA PRO A 60 -26.00 12.33 -8.18
C PRO A 60 -24.72 12.78 -8.91
N LEU A 61 -23.62 12.91 -8.18
CA LEU A 61 -22.30 13.16 -8.73
C LEU A 61 -21.59 11.83 -8.98
N THR A 62 -21.13 11.63 -10.22
CA THR A 62 -20.25 10.52 -10.60
C THR A 62 -18.92 11.07 -11.08
N VAL A 63 -17.83 10.52 -10.57
CA VAL A 63 -16.47 10.84 -11.01
C VAL A 63 -15.79 9.55 -11.47
N ASP A 64 -15.29 9.53 -12.69
CA ASP A 64 -14.51 8.45 -13.26
C ASP A 64 -13.15 8.97 -13.72
N TYR A 65 -12.09 8.47 -13.09
CA TYR A 65 -10.71 8.67 -13.50
C TYR A 65 -10.24 7.41 -14.23
N ILE A 66 -9.67 7.58 -15.40
CA ILE A 66 -9.32 6.50 -16.32
C ILE A 66 -7.90 6.70 -16.83
N GLU A 67 -7.05 5.73 -16.59
CA GLU A 67 -5.70 5.68 -17.16
C GLU A 67 -5.73 5.02 -18.53
N LYS A 68 -5.13 5.69 -19.51
CA LYS A 68 -4.92 5.15 -20.84
C LYS A 68 -3.52 4.57 -20.94
N THR A 69 -3.41 3.29 -21.24
CA THR A 69 -2.10 2.62 -21.35
C THR A 69 -1.20 3.22 -22.39
N TYR A 70 -1.76 3.79 -23.46
CA TYR A 70 -1.01 4.53 -24.47
C TYR A 70 -0.33 5.80 -23.91
N ALA A 71 -0.82 6.35 -22.79
CA ALA A 71 -0.19 7.51 -22.15
C ALA A 71 1.26 7.21 -21.69
N ALA A 72 1.55 5.94 -21.38
CA ALA A 72 2.89 5.45 -21.07
C ALA A 72 3.52 4.64 -22.24
N GLY A 73 3.00 4.79 -23.47
CA GLY A 73 3.49 4.07 -24.64
C GLY A 73 3.26 2.55 -24.61
N LYS A 74 2.26 2.08 -23.84
CA LYS A 74 1.99 0.66 -23.63
C LYS A 74 0.72 0.18 -24.33
N ILE A 75 0.67 -1.12 -24.59
CA ILE A 75 -0.54 -1.85 -24.98
C ILE A 75 -1.03 -2.63 -23.75
N PRO A 76 -2.35 -2.62 -23.45
CA PRO A 76 -2.88 -3.34 -22.29
C PRO A 76 -2.46 -4.81 -22.25
N GLY A 77 -2.01 -5.28 -21.07
CA GLY A 77 -1.53 -6.65 -20.84
C GLY A 77 -2.63 -7.72 -20.96
N SER A 78 -3.91 -7.34 -20.79
CA SER A 78 -5.06 -8.26 -20.82
C SER A 78 -5.24 -8.97 -22.17
N PHE A 79 -5.94 -10.09 -22.19
CA PHE A 79 -6.25 -10.84 -23.41
C PHE A 79 -6.92 -9.98 -24.50
N PHE A 80 -7.85 -9.12 -24.10
CA PHE A 80 -8.58 -8.24 -25.03
C PHE A 80 -7.78 -7.04 -25.54
N LYS A 81 -6.57 -6.81 -24.99
CA LYS A 81 -5.72 -5.66 -25.34
C LYS A 81 -6.47 -4.32 -25.26
N ARG A 82 -7.33 -4.21 -24.28
CA ARG A 82 -8.17 -3.04 -24.02
C ARG A 82 -8.34 -2.82 -22.52
N GLU A 83 -8.38 -1.58 -22.09
CA GLU A 83 -8.78 -1.19 -20.74
C GLU A 83 -10.24 -1.64 -20.49
N ALA A 84 -10.51 -2.29 -19.36
CA ALA A 84 -11.84 -2.87 -19.09
C ALA A 84 -12.39 -2.38 -17.74
N LYS A 85 -11.94 -2.99 -16.64
CA LYS A 85 -12.38 -2.62 -15.29
C LYS A 85 -11.42 -1.61 -14.70
N PRO A 86 -11.92 -0.59 -13.96
CA PRO A 86 -11.06 0.31 -13.22
C PRO A 86 -10.14 -0.47 -12.26
N SER A 87 -8.88 -0.09 -12.24
CA SER A 87 -7.91 -0.55 -11.25
C SER A 87 -8.26 -0.01 -9.85
N GLU A 88 -7.61 -0.54 -8.82
CA GLU A 88 -7.72 0.02 -7.47
C GLU A 88 -7.25 1.49 -7.45
N TYR A 89 -6.15 1.80 -8.13
CA TYR A 89 -5.62 3.15 -8.24
C TYR A 89 -6.60 4.11 -8.91
N GLU A 90 -7.20 3.74 -10.06
CA GLU A 90 -8.22 4.55 -10.72
C GLU A 90 -9.45 4.79 -9.85
N THR A 91 -9.87 3.76 -9.10
CA THR A 91 -10.99 3.88 -8.15
C THR A 91 -10.66 4.84 -7.01
N LEU A 92 -9.45 4.78 -6.47
CA LEU A 92 -8.98 5.65 -5.38
C LEU A 92 -8.80 7.09 -5.87
N THR A 93 -8.25 7.31 -7.06
CA THR A 93 -8.10 8.64 -7.66
C THR A 93 -9.47 9.25 -7.99
N SER A 94 -10.44 8.45 -8.48
CA SER A 94 -11.83 8.92 -8.64
C SER A 94 -12.40 9.44 -7.33
N ARG A 95 -12.15 8.73 -6.21
CA ARG A 95 -12.59 9.16 -4.87
C ARG A 95 -11.82 10.39 -4.36
N LEU A 96 -10.53 10.46 -4.68
CA LEU A 96 -9.69 11.61 -4.32
C LEU A 96 -10.22 12.91 -4.96
N ILE A 97 -10.75 12.82 -6.19
CA ILE A 97 -11.36 13.93 -6.92
C ILE A 97 -12.79 14.23 -6.42
N ASP A 98 -13.63 13.21 -6.22
CA ASP A 98 -15.03 13.37 -5.79
C ASP A 98 -15.14 14.11 -4.44
N ARG A 99 -14.32 13.73 -3.46
CA ARG A 99 -14.44 14.18 -2.06
C ARG A 99 -14.34 15.69 -1.89
N PRO A 100 -13.36 16.40 -2.43
CA PRO A 100 -13.24 17.86 -2.26
C PRO A 100 -14.21 18.67 -3.13
N ILE A 101 -14.74 18.13 -4.22
CA ILE A 101 -15.65 18.88 -5.08
C ILE A 101 -17.13 18.75 -4.66
N ARG A 102 -17.52 17.61 -4.10
CA ARG A 102 -18.91 17.30 -3.74
C ARG A 102 -19.53 18.33 -2.78
N PRO A 103 -18.88 18.75 -1.68
CA PRO A 103 -19.48 19.72 -0.74
C PRO A 103 -19.56 21.15 -1.29
N LEU A 104 -19.02 21.42 -2.47
CA LEU A 104 -19.04 22.73 -3.09
C LEU A 104 -20.24 22.97 -4.02
N PHE A 105 -21.05 21.94 -4.26
CA PHE A 105 -22.33 22.15 -4.93
C PHE A 105 -23.36 22.68 -3.93
N PRO A 106 -24.19 23.64 -4.30
CA PRO A 106 -25.14 24.23 -3.39
C PRO A 106 -26.19 23.21 -2.94
N GLU A 107 -26.69 23.41 -1.73
CA GLU A 107 -27.78 22.61 -1.17
C GLU A 107 -29.01 22.64 -2.07
N GLY A 108 -29.64 21.48 -2.28
CA GLY A 108 -30.78 21.33 -3.18
C GLY A 108 -30.42 21.23 -4.67
N PHE A 109 -29.14 21.24 -5.02
CA PHE A 109 -28.71 20.99 -6.40
C PHE A 109 -28.67 19.48 -6.64
N PHE A 110 -29.73 18.94 -7.23
CA PHE A 110 -29.90 17.51 -7.49
C PHE A 110 -29.79 17.12 -8.96
N ASN A 111 -29.29 18.01 -9.80
CA ASN A 111 -29.02 17.71 -11.21
C ASN A 111 -27.87 16.73 -11.32
N GLU A 112 -28.01 15.72 -12.17
CA GLU A 112 -26.96 14.72 -12.38
C GLU A 112 -25.71 15.37 -13.00
N VAL A 113 -24.55 15.12 -12.38
CA VAL A 113 -23.25 15.60 -12.85
C VAL A 113 -22.31 14.41 -13.04
N HIS A 114 -21.68 14.32 -14.18
CA HIS A 114 -20.68 13.32 -14.50
C HIS A 114 -19.35 13.99 -14.87
N VAL A 115 -18.33 13.70 -14.11
CA VAL A 115 -16.94 14.12 -14.34
C VAL A 115 -16.17 12.92 -14.86
N VAL A 116 -15.57 13.06 -16.04
CA VAL A 116 -14.70 12.02 -16.63
C VAL A 116 -13.32 12.60 -16.84
N VAL A 117 -12.33 11.92 -16.29
CA VAL A 117 -10.93 12.34 -16.33
C VAL A 117 -10.10 11.28 -17.02
N HIS A 118 -9.36 11.67 -18.05
CA HIS A 118 -8.48 10.78 -18.80
C HIS A 118 -7.03 11.22 -18.69
N THR A 119 -6.14 10.29 -18.32
CA THR A 119 -4.69 10.47 -18.47
C THR A 119 -4.30 10.16 -19.91
N LEU A 120 -3.83 11.16 -20.65
CA LEU A 120 -3.55 11.08 -22.08
C LEU A 120 -2.05 10.99 -22.41
N SER A 121 -1.19 11.51 -21.55
CA SER A 121 0.27 11.40 -21.59
C SER A 121 0.80 11.31 -20.17
N LEU A 122 1.89 10.59 -19.95
CA LEU A 122 2.46 10.39 -18.63
C LEU A 122 3.97 10.55 -18.65
N ASN A 123 4.46 11.54 -17.91
CA ASN A 123 5.85 11.64 -17.50
C ASN A 123 6.06 10.70 -16.29
N PRO A 124 7.05 9.77 -16.34
CA PRO A 124 7.29 8.82 -15.24
C PRO A 124 7.59 9.46 -13.87
N GLU A 125 8.03 10.70 -13.83
CA GLU A 125 8.30 11.43 -12.59
C GLU A 125 7.08 12.19 -12.06
N VAL A 126 6.02 12.40 -12.85
CA VAL A 126 4.87 13.25 -12.47
C VAL A 126 3.58 12.44 -12.48
N ASP A 127 3.01 12.17 -11.31
CA ASP A 127 1.72 11.50 -11.18
C ASP A 127 0.58 12.33 -11.78
N ALA A 128 -0.42 11.62 -12.31
CA ALA A 128 -1.54 12.27 -12.98
C ALA A 128 -2.65 12.73 -12.02
N ASP A 129 -2.64 12.36 -10.74
CA ASP A 129 -3.72 12.65 -9.79
C ASP A 129 -3.83 14.14 -9.42
N ILE A 130 -2.71 14.85 -9.23
CA ILE A 130 -2.72 16.29 -8.99
C ILE A 130 -3.17 17.06 -10.24
N PRO A 131 -2.60 16.82 -11.46
CA PRO A 131 -3.15 17.37 -12.68
C PRO A 131 -4.65 17.07 -12.87
N ALA A 132 -5.12 15.86 -12.48
CA ALA A 132 -6.53 15.47 -12.57
C ALA A 132 -7.45 16.30 -11.67
N LEU A 133 -7.02 16.57 -10.43
CA LEU A 133 -7.72 17.46 -9.50
C LEU A 133 -7.82 18.88 -10.05
N LEU A 134 -6.72 19.44 -10.57
CA LEU A 134 -6.70 20.78 -11.17
C LEU A 134 -7.56 20.86 -12.43
N ALA A 135 -7.47 19.86 -13.32
CA ALA A 135 -8.26 19.80 -14.55
C ALA A 135 -9.77 19.75 -14.23
N THR A 136 -10.15 18.94 -13.25
CA THR A 136 -11.55 18.83 -12.79
C THR A 136 -12.05 20.14 -12.19
N SER A 137 -11.26 20.74 -11.29
CA SER A 137 -11.58 22.03 -10.69
C SER A 137 -11.81 23.12 -11.75
N ALA A 138 -10.88 23.23 -12.70
CA ALA A 138 -10.97 24.18 -13.79
C ALA A 138 -12.17 23.90 -14.72
N ALA A 139 -12.44 22.64 -15.07
CA ALA A 139 -13.55 22.25 -15.92
C ALA A 139 -14.91 22.57 -15.30
N LEU A 140 -15.06 22.35 -13.98
CA LEU A 140 -16.24 22.75 -13.21
C LEU A 140 -16.37 24.27 -13.17
N ALA A 141 -15.30 24.99 -12.87
CA ALA A 141 -15.32 26.44 -12.72
C ALA A 141 -15.70 27.18 -14.01
N ILE A 142 -15.27 26.67 -15.20
CA ILE A 142 -15.64 27.29 -16.50
C ILE A 142 -17.00 26.82 -17.03
N SER A 143 -17.63 25.79 -16.42
CA SER A 143 -18.83 25.12 -16.97
C SER A 143 -20.12 25.94 -16.91
N GLY A 144 -20.18 26.90 -15.98
CA GLY A 144 -21.39 27.65 -15.62
C GLY A 144 -22.37 26.89 -14.72
N ILE A 145 -22.05 25.65 -14.31
CA ILE A 145 -22.81 24.89 -13.31
C ILE A 145 -22.70 25.59 -11.94
N PRO A 146 -23.75 25.61 -11.10
CA PRO A 146 -23.63 26.10 -9.73
C PRO A 146 -22.55 25.32 -8.95
N PHE A 147 -21.42 25.95 -8.70
CA PHE A 147 -20.26 25.35 -8.06
C PHE A 147 -19.48 26.42 -7.28
N ASN A 148 -19.33 26.23 -5.96
CA ASN A 148 -18.70 27.17 -5.03
C ASN A 148 -17.16 26.99 -4.96
N GLY A 149 -16.55 26.49 -6.02
CA GLY A 149 -15.10 26.43 -6.22
C GLY A 149 -14.58 27.68 -6.94
N PRO A 150 -13.33 27.60 -7.46
CA PRO A 150 -12.50 26.41 -7.67
C PRO A 150 -11.81 25.87 -6.42
N ILE A 151 -11.23 24.67 -6.55
CA ILE A 151 -10.31 24.10 -5.58
C ILE A 151 -8.89 24.10 -6.13
N GLY A 152 -7.91 24.24 -5.23
CA GLY A 152 -6.53 23.86 -5.45
C GLY A 152 -6.24 22.53 -4.77
N ALA A 153 -5.23 21.83 -5.28
CA ALA A 153 -4.76 20.60 -4.67
C ALA A 153 -3.25 20.49 -4.84
N ALA A 154 -2.56 19.96 -3.86
CA ALA A 154 -1.12 19.75 -3.91
C ALA A 154 -0.73 18.43 -3.24
N ARG A 155 0.34 17.81 -3.74
CA ARG A 155 1.03 16.73 -3.04
C ARG A 155 2.17 17.31 -2.24
N VAL A 156 2.33 16.85 -1.00
CA VAL A 156 3.39 17.29 -0.10
C VAL A 156 4.21 16.09 0.34
N GLY A 157 5.51 16.13 0.06
CA GLY A 157 6.52 15.25 0.62
C GLY A 157 7.20 15.87 1.82
N TYR A 158 7.92 15.06 2.61
CA TYR A 158 8.78 15.51 3.71
C TYR A 158 10.12 14.81 3.62
N VAL A 159 11.16 15.55 3.22
CA VAL A 159 12.49 15.02 2.94
C VAL A 159 13.52 15.87 3.66
N ASN A 160 14.40 15.25 4.44
CA ASN A 160 15.48 15.92 5.18
C ASN A 160 15.00 17.09 6.05
N GLY A 161 13.81 16.99 6.65
CA GLY A 161 13.26 18.02 7.53
C GLY A 161 12.56 19.18 6.82
N ALA A 162 12.34 19.09 5.50
CA ALA A 162 11.67 20.12 4.71
C ALA A 162 10.46 19.57 3.94
N TYR A 163 9.43 20.40 3.78
CA TYR A 163 8.30 20.09 2.89
C TYR A 163 8.71 20.28 1.43
N VAL A 164 8.30 19.35 0.58
CA VAL A 164 8.55 19.38 -0.86
C VAL A 164 7.21 19.36 -1.59
N LEU A 165 7.01 20.36 -2.46
CA LEU A 165 5.82 20.49 -3.28
C LEU A 165 5.87 19.53 -4.46
N ASN A 166 4.80 18.75 -4.65
CA ASN A 166 4.61 17.83 -5.78
C ASN A 166 5.87 17.02 -6.12
N PRO A 167 6.46 16.30 -5.14
CA PRO A 167 7.71 15.59 -5.37
C PRO A 167 7.54 14.54 -6.46
N GLY A 168 8.48 14.49 -7.42
CA GLY A 168 8.56 13.45 -8.42
C GLY A 168 8.75 12.07 -7.81
N GLN A 169 8.52 11.01 -8.58
CA GLN A 169 8.57 9.61 -8.14
C GLN A 169 9.91 9.25 -7.46
N THR A 170 11.02 9.78 -7.97
CA THR A 170 12.36 9.55 -7.41
C THR A 170 12.51 10.17 -6.03
N VAL A 171 12.04 11.40 -5.83
CA VAL A 171 12.10 12.11 -4.54
C VAL A 171 11.09 11.50 -3.55
N ARG A 172 9.91 11.11 -4.02
CA ARG A 172 8.87 10.50 -3.19
C ARG A 172 9.30 9.19 -2.53
N LYS A 173 10.12 8.38 -3.20
CA LYS A 173 10.69 7.15 -2.62
C LYS A 173 11.56 7.41 -1.39
N GLN A 174 12.10 8.61 -1.23
CA GLN A 174 12.93 9.02 -0.09
C GLN A 174 12.13 9.82 0.94
N SER A 175 10.88 10.15 0.63
CA SER A 175 10.03 10.96 1.48
C SER A 175 9.46 10.15 2.66
N GLN A 176 9.43 10.78 3.82
CA GLN A 176 8.76 10.26 5.01
C GLN A 176 7.25 10.57 5.03
N LEU A 177 6.77 11.33 4.05
CA LEU A 177 5.38 11.74 3.89
C LEU A 177 4.96 11.67 2.42
N ASP A 178 3.78 11.09 2.19
CA ASP A 178 3.02 11.25 0.96
C ASP A 178 1.64 11.78 1.35
N LEU A 179 1.41 13.08 1.19
CA LEU A 179 0.18 13.76 1.60
C LEU A 179 -0.41 14.50 0.41
N VAL A 180 -1.69 14.28 0.15
CA VAL A 180 -2.48 15.08 -0.79
C VAL A 180 -3.46 15.92 0.01
N VAL A 181 -3.47 17.23 -0.25
CA VAL A 181 -4.42 18.17 0.31
C VAL A 181 -5.16 18.89 -0.81
N ALA A 182 -6.45 19.10 -0.65
CA ALA A 182 -7.27 19.90 -1.54
C ALA A 182 -8.21 20.81 -0.74
N GLY A 183 -8.45 22.00 -1.27
CA GLY A 183 -9.31 22.99 -0.62
C GLY A 183 -9.66 24.14 -1.53
N THR A 184 -10.54 25.02 -1.06
CA THR A 184 -10.82 26.33 -1.64
C THR A 184 -9.71 27.31 -1.21
N GLU A 185 -9.75 28.53 -1.72
CA GLU A 185 -8.85 29.59 -1.27
C GLU A 185 -8.90 29.80 0.26
N ALA A 186 -10.09 29.69 0.84
CA ALA A 186 -10.34 30.00 2.24
C ALA A 186 -10.01 28.86 3.21
N ALA A 187 -10.14 27.59 2.78
CA ALA A 187 -10.10 26.48 3.72
C ALA A 187 -9.84 25.11 3.07
N VAL A 188 -9.28 24.20 3.88
CA VAL A 188 -9.05 22.79 3.51
C VAL A 188 -10.36 22.02 3.48
N LEU A 189 -10.54 21.16 2.47
CA LEU A 189 -11.70 20.29 2.28
C LEU A 189 -11.37 18.81 2.40
N MET A 190 -10.17 18.41 1.96
CA MET A 190 -9.78 17.01 1.93
C MET A 190 -8.28 16.87 2.19
N VAL A 191 -7.93 15.89 3.00
CA VAL A 191 -6.55 15.43 3.18
C VAL A 191 -6.52 13.91 3.10
N GLU A 192 -5.48 13.38 2.49
CA GLU A 192 -5.18 11.96 2.48
C GLU A 192 -3.67 11.75 2.56
N SER A 193 -3.19 10.91 3.49
CA SER A 193 -1.74 10.73 3.67
C SER A 193 -1.32 9.33 4.09
N GLU A 194 -0.05 9.05 3.77
CA GLU A 194 0.78 7.98 4.33
C GLU A 194 2.03 8.63 4.93
N ALA A 195 2.41 8.25 6.14
CA ALA A 195 3.52 8.88 6.86
C ALA A 195 4.37 7.86 7.64
N GLN A 196 5.65 8.14 7.79
CA GLN A 196 6.61 7.33 8.53
C GLN A 196 6.71 7.81 9.98
N GLN A 197 5.60 7.67 10.74
CA GLN A 197 5.51 8.03 12.16
C GLN A 197 5.87 9.51 12.43
N LEU A 198 5.33 10.43 11.63
CA LEU A 198 5.56 11.87 11.80
C LEU A 198 4.70 12.46 12.92
N SER A 199 5.21 13.53 13.54
CA SER A 199 4.49 14.22 14.61
C SER A 199 3.25 14.95 14.08
N GLU A 200 2.30 15.23 14.96
CA GLU A 200 1.08 15.98 14.66
C GLU A 200 1.41 17.38 14.11
N GLU A 201 2.48 17.99 14.61
CA GLU A 201 2.95 19.31 14.17
C GLU A 201 3.47 19.29 12.73
N ILE A 202 4.28 18.28 12.36
CA ILE A 202 4.76 18.10 10.98
C ILE A 202 3.59 17.83 10.05
N MET A 203 2.63 16.97 10.45
CA MET A 203 1.45 16.69 9.64
C MET A 203 0.59 17.92 9.41
N LEU A 204 0.32 18.70 10.46
CA LEU A 204 -0.41 19.97 10.37
C LEU A 204 0.32 20.98 9.48
N GLY A 205 1.62 21.10 9.65
CA GLY A 205 2.46 21.97 8.81
C GLY A 205 2.43 21.58 7.34
N ALA A 206 2.43 20.29 7.03
CA ALA A 206 2.31 19.78 5.66
C ALA A 206 0.95 20.13 5.02
N VAL A 207 -0.15 20.01 5.78
CA VAL A 207 -1.49 20.39 5.31
C VAL A 207 -1.55 21.88 5.00
N VAL A 208 -1.04 22.75 5.92
CA VAL A 208 -1.00 24.19 5.72
C VAL A 208 -0.14 24.55 4.51
N PHE A 209 1.07 24.01 4.42
CA PHE A 209 1.96 24.23 3.28
C PHE A 209 1.30 23.86 1.94
N GLY A 210 0.72 22.66 1.85
CA GLY A 210 0.08 22.22 0.61
C GLY A 210 -1.15 23.04 0.23
N HIS A 211 -1.95 23.49 1.21
CA HIS A 211 -3.09 24.38 0.99
C HIS A 211 -2.66 25.75 0.46
N GLU A 212 -1.62 26.35 1.04
CA GLU A 212 -1.04 27.62 0.57
C GLU A 212 -0.52 27.49 -0.86
N GLN A 213 0.15 26.39 -1.19
CA GLN A 213 0.63 26.12 -2.54
C GLN A 213 -0.53 25.87 -3.53
N GLY A 214 -1.63 25.25 -3.09
CA GLY A 214 -2.85 25.06 -3.88
C GLY A 214 -3.49 26.37 -4.34
N ASN A 215 -3.36 27.44 -3.56
CA ASN A 215 -3.90 28.77 -3.92
C ASN A 215 -3.24 29.38 -5.17
N ILE A 216 -2.02 28.99 -5.50
CA ILE A 216 -1.35 29.42 -6.74
C ILE A 216 -2.13 28.90 -7.96
N ALA A 217 -2.53 27.61 -7.91
CA ALA A 217 -3.33 27.01 -8.97
C ALA A 217 -4.74 27.62 -9.05
N ILE A 218 -5.38 27.90 -7.91
CA ILE A 218 -6.70 28.57 -7.85
C ILE A 218 -6.66 29.90 -8.59
N ASN A 219 -5.64 30.72 -8.36
CA ASN A 219 -5.48 32.03 -9.01
C ASN A 219 -5.44 31.89 -10.55
N THR A 220 -4.72 30.89 -11.06
CA THR A 220 -4.66 30.62 -12.50
C THR A 220 -5.99 30.10 -13.04
N ILE A 221 -6.72 29.29 -12.26
CA ILE A 221 -8.07 28.85 -12.65
C ILE A 221 -9.02 30.04 -12.71
N HIS A 222 -8.96 30.99 -11.79
CA HIS A 222 -9.74 32.22 -11.85
C HIS A 222 -9.42 33.07 -13.10
N GLU A 223 -8.15 33.10 -13.53
CA GLU A 223 -7.78 33.73 -14.80
C GLU A 223 -8.40 33.03 -16.00
N LEU A 224 -8.41 31.69 -16.00
CA LEU A 224 -9.05 30.92 -17.06
C LEU A 224 -10.57 31.16 -17.08
N VAL A 225 -11.23 31.22 -15.93
CA VAL A 225 -12.66 31.50 -15.80
C VAL A 225 -13.02 32.89 -16.35
N ARG A 226 -12.20 33.92 -16.11
CA ARG A 226 -12.45 35.26 -16.67
C ARG A 226 -12.47 35.30 -18.17
N GLU A 227 -11.71 34.44 -18.85
CA GLU A 227 -11.62 34.43 -20.34
C GLU A 227 -12.48 33.35 -21.00
N ALA A 228 -12.66 32.22 -20.35
CA ALA A 228 -13.31 31.02 -20.90
C ALA A 228 -14.61 30.63 -20.20
N GLY A 229 -14.94 31.26 -19.10
CA GLY A 229 -16.11 30.92 -18.29
C GLY A 229 -17.41 31.06 -19.06
N LYS A 230 -18.26 30.04 -18.99
CA LYS A 230 -19.61 30.07 -19.56
C LYS A 230 -20.55 30.86 -18.63
N PRO A 231 -21.64 31.42 -19.13
CA PRO A 231 -22.67 32.05 -18.30
C PRO A 231 -23.16 31.07 -17.22
N LEU A 232 -23.32 31.56 -16.02
CA LEU A 232 -23.91 30.77 -14.92
C LEU A 232 -25.31 30.28 -15.31
N TRP A 233 -25.63 29.08 -14.89
CA TRP A 233 -26.97 28.55 -15.08
C TRP A 233 -27.98 29.36 -14.25
N ASP A 234 -29.16 29.59 -14.82
CA ASP A 234 -30.30 30.14 -14.10
C ASP A 234 -30.94 29.05 -13.23
N TRP A 235 -30.18 28.68 -12.17
CA TRP A 235 -30.63 27.71 -11.18
C TRP A 235 -30.91 28.44 -9.87
N GLN A 236 -32.04 28.12 -9.29
CA GLN A 236 -32.43 28.63 -7.97
C GLN A 236 -32.63 27.45 -7.02
N PRO A 237 -32.26 27.60 -5.74
CA PRO A 237 -32.54 26.57 -4.76
C PRO A 237 -34.06 26.35 -4.67
N PRO A 238 -34.51 25.12 -4.40
CA PRO A 238 -35.90 24.82 -4.20
C PRO A 238 -36.50 25.76 -3.15
N GLN A 239 -37.70 26.32 -3.43
CA GLN A 239 -38.37 27.13 -2.45
C GLN A 239 -38.76 26.29 -1.23
N ARG A 240 -38.43 26.80 -0.05
CA ARG A 240 -38.82 26.18 1.22
C ARG A 240 -40.30 26.43 1.49
N ASP A 241 -41.03 25.39 1.84
CA ASP A 241 -42.40 25.47 2.27
C ASP A 241 -42.45 25.75 3.79
N GLU A 242 -42.44 27.02 4.15
CA GLU A 242 -42.41 27.46 5.56
C GLU A 242 -43.60 26.95 6.36
N ALA A 243 -44.77 26.78 5.71
CA ALA A 243 -45.95 26.26 6.37
C ALA A 243 -45.82 24.77 6.69
N LEU A 244 -45.27 23.99 5.75
CA LEU A 244 -44.93 22.57 5.96
C LEU A 244 -43.86 22.43 7.04
N ILE A 245 -42.78 23.22 6.98
CA ILE A 245 -41.71 23.23 7.97
C ILE A 245 -42.24 23.47 9.38
N ALA A 246 -43.11 24.49 9.55
CA ALA A 246 -43.74 24.80 10.84
C ALA A 246 -44.55 23.62 11.37
N LYS A 247 -45.33 22.94 10.52
CA LYS A 247 -46.15 21.79 10.92
C LYS A 247 -45.31 20.54 11.25
N VAL A 248 -44.30 20.22 10.42
CA VAL A 248 -43.39 19.11 10.70
C VAL A 248 -42.64 19.36 12.02
N THR A 249 -42.25 20.60 12.29
CA THR A 249 -41.58 20.99 13.53
C THR A 249 -42.54 20.85 14.73
N GLU A 250 -43.78 21.36 14.61
CA GLU A 250 -44.79 21.25 15.65
C GLU A 250 -45.08 19.80 16.06
N PHE A 251 -45.20 18.90 15.09
CA PHE A 251 -45.53 17.50 15.34
C PHE A 251 -44.31 16.63 15.71
N GLY A 252 -43.08 16.98 15.22
CA GLY A 252 -41.92 16.11 15.28
C GLY A 252 -40.89 16.48 16.34
N GLU A 253 -40.64 17.77 16.61
CA GLU A 253 -39.43 18.20 17.35
C GLU A 253 -39.39 17.66 18.80
N GLU A 254 -40.48 17.73 19.57
CA GLU A 254 -40.46 17.20 20.95
C GLU A 254 -40.29 15.69 20.99
N ARG A 255 -40.93 14.96 20.07
CA ARG A 255 -40.82 13.50 19.97
C ARG A 255 -39.38 13.07 19.58
N LEU A 256 -38.81 13.75 18.62
CA LEU A 256 -37.41 13.50 18.23
C LEU A 256 -36.41 13.86 19.34
N ARG A 257 -36.64 14.97 20.04
CA ARG A 257 -35.82 15.35 21.20
C ARG A 257 -35.89 14.29 22.30
N ALA A 258 -37.05 13.70 22.56
CA ALA A 258 -37.20 12.60 23.50
C ALA A 258 -36.54 11.32 23.00
N ALA A 259 -36.60 11.00 21.70
CA ALA A 259 -35.93 9.86 21.08
C ALA A 259 -34.42 9.98 21.22
N TYR A 260 -33.82 11.14 21.04
CA TYR A 260 -32.38 11.38 21.18
C TYR A 260 -31.88 11.36 22.63
N GLN A 261 -32.76 11.26 23.64
CA GLN A 261 -32.37 10.93 25.03
C GLN A 261 -32.19 9.43 25.25
N ILE A 262 -32.59 8.57 24.31
CA ILE A 262 -32.44 7.12 24.38
C ILE A 262 -30.99 6.75 24.00
N ARG A 263 -30.21 6.22 24.96
CA ARG A 263 -28.78 5.92 24.76
C ARG A 263 -28.52 4.68 23.89
N ASN A 264 -29.42 3.69 23.96
CA ASN A 264 -29.30 2.50 23.13
C ASN A 264 -29.65 2.81 21.66
N LYS A 265 -28.75 2.49 20.72
CA LYS A 265 -28.91 2.79 19.30
C LYS A 265 -30.20 2.21 18.70
N GLN A 266 -30.45 0.91 18.90
CA GLN A 266 -31.61 0.24 18.30
C GLN A 266 -32.91 0.82 18.78
N ALA A 267 -33.03 1.05 20.10
CA ALA A 267 -34.21 1.67 20.70
C ALA A 267 -34.39 3.12 20.23
N ARG A 268 -33.31 3.88 20.11
CA ARG A 268 -33.37 5.26 19.56
C ARG A 268 -33.83 5.26 18.11
N THR A 269 -33.23 4.42 17.26
CA THR A 269 -33.62 4.30 15.85
C THR A 269 -35.07 3.89 15.69
N GLN A 270 -35.57 2.99 16.54
CA GLN A 270 -36.98 2.61 16.54
C GLN A 270 -37.86 3.78 16.94
N ALA A 271 -37.53 4.53 17.99
CA ALA A 271 -38.29 5.71 18.43
C ALA A 271 -38.33 6.84 17.37
N CYS A 272 -37.21 7.05 16.64
CA CYS A 272 -37.19 7.98 15.50
C CYS A 272 -38.11 7.50 14.37
N ARG A 273 -38.05 6.21 13.98
CA ARG A 273 -38.96 5.63 12.97
C ARG A 273 -40.44 5.75 13.35
N GLU A 274 -40.78 5.47 14.61
CA GLU A 274 -42.15 5.65 15.14
C GLU A 274 -42.57 7.12 15.09
N THR A 275 -41.66 8.04 15.43
CA THR A 275 -41.94 9.48 15.31
C THR A 275 -42.21 9.87 13.87
N TYR A 276 -41.40 9.39 12.90
CA TYR A 276 -41.62 9.65 11.47
C TYR A 276 -43.01 9.17 11.03
N ALA A 277 -43.40 7.95 11.40
CA ALA A 277 -44.67 7.37 11.06
C ALA A 277 -45.83 8.18 11.66
N VAL A 278 -45.70 8.63 12.91
CA VAL A 278 -46.72 9.45 13.59
C VAL A 278 -46.86 10.82 12.92
N VAL A 279 -45.73 11.52 12.65
CA VAL A 279 -45.76 12.83 11.97
C VAL A 279 -46.39 12.71 10.58
N MET A 280 -46.07 11.64 9.83
CA MET A 280 -46.72 11.38 8.53
C MET A 280 -48.23 11.17 8.66
N ALA A 281 -48.72 10.53 9.74
CA ALA A 281 -50.13 10.34 10.00
C ALA A 281 -50.80 11.65 10.41
N ASP A 282 -50.23 12.39 11.35
CA ASP A 282 -50.74 13.69 11.83
C ASP A 282 -50.84 14.71 10.66
N LEU A 283 -49.87 14.72 9.76
CA LEU A 283 -49.91 15.56 8.55
C LEU A 283 -51.02 15.17 7.57
N ARG A 284 -51.30 13.86 7.38
CA ARG A 284 -52.41 13.41 6.51
C ARG A 284 -53.78 13.85 7.04
N GLU A 285 -53.91 13.96 8.34
CA GLU A 285 -55.14 14.48 8.96
C GLU A 285 -55.24 15.99 8.85
N ALA A 286 -54.15 16.71 8.98
CA ALA A 286 -54.11 18.18 8.99
C ALA A 286 -53.84 18.81 7.61
N TRP A 287 -53.26 18.07 6.66
CA TRP A 287 -52.82 18.56 5.36
C TRP A 287 -53.14 17.53 4.28
N LEU A 288 -53.94 17.90 3.30
CA LEU A 288 -54.48 16.97 2.32
C LEU A 288 -53.45 16.46 1.30
N GLU A 289 -52.41 17.25 0.99
CA GLU A 289 -51.34 16.85 0.03
C GLU A 289 -49.95 17.31 0.52
N PHE A 290 -49.00 16.37 0.62
CA PHE A 290 -47.60 16.65 0.87
C PHE A 290 -46.75 15.56 0.25
N ASP A 291 -45.48 15.87 -0.04
CA ASP A 291 -44.47 14.92 -0.51
C ASP A 291 -43.82 14.24 0.70
N PRO A 292 -43.95 12.89 0.87
CA PRO A 292 -43.34 12.18 1.98
C PRO A 292 -41.84 12.33 2.05
N VAL A 293 -41.16 12.38 0.89
CA VAL A 293 -39.69 12.52 0.82
C VAL A 293 -39.24 13.87 1.39
N LYS A 294 -40.00 14.95 1.09
CA LYS A 294 -39.73 16.26 1.68
C LYS A 294 -39.92 16.27 3.19
N VAL A 295 -40.98 15.60 3.71
CA VAL A 295 -41.21 15.50 5.14
C VAL A 295 -40.13 14.73 5.85
N GLU A 296 -39.66 13.62 5.27
CA GLU A 296 -38.48 12.85 5.79
C GLU A 296 -37.24 13.71 5.85
N GLY A 297 -36.95 14.49 4.81
CA GLY A 297 -35.85 15.45 4.79
C GLY A 297 -35.95 16.51 5.90
N LEU A 298 -37.15 17.08 6.11
CA LEU A 298 -37.40 18.06 7.18
C LEU A 298 -37.26 17.46 8.59
N LEU A 299 -37.69 16.22 8.79
CA LEU A 299 -37.51 15.51 10.06
C LEU A 299 -36.02 15.25 10.32
N PHE A 300 -35.26 14.89 9.29
CA PHE A 300 -33.83 14.74 9.39
C PHE A 300 -33.10 16.07 9.72
N GLU A 301 -33.52 17.20 9.12
CA GLU A 301 -33.02 18.53 9.51
C GLU A 301 -33.28 18.84 10.99
N ILE A 302 -34.45 18.44 11.52
CA ILE A 302 -34.79 18.60 12.95
C ILE A 302 -33.87 17.72 13.82
N GLU A 303 -33.65 16.47 13.44
CA GLU A 303 -32.69 15.58 14.13
C GLU A 303 -31.31 16.20 14.20
N ALA A 304 -30.82 16.67 13.05
CA ALA A 304 -29.51 17.32 12.96
C ALA A 304 -29.44 18.53 13.90
N ARG A 305 -30.44 19.39 13.87
CA ARG A 305 -30.51 20.58 14.76
C ARG A 305 -30.50 20.20 16.24
N ILE A 306 -31.27 19.18 16.65
CA ILE A 306 -31.31 18.69 18.02
C ILE A 306 -29.94 18.22 18.47
N VAL A 307 -29.31 17.28 17.74
CA VAL A 307 -28.02 16.68 18.10
C VAL A 307 -26.92 17.72 18.13
N ARG A 308 -26.82 18.55 17.09
CA ARG A 308 -25.81 19.60 16.96
C ARG A 308 -25.94 20.64 18.09
N SER A 309 -27.15 21.08 18.41
CA SER A 309 -27.40 22.04 19.50
C SER A 309 -27.04 21.49 20.87
N GLN A 310 -27.36 20.23 21.18
CA GLN A 310 -26.99 19.55 22.42
C GLN A 310 -25.47 19.49 22.59
N ILE A 311 -24.73 19.07 21.55
CA ILE A 311 -23.28 18.97 21.58
C ILE A 311 -22.64 20.36 21.81
N LEU A 312 -23.08 21.38 21.09
CA LEU A 312 -22.56 22.75 21.24
C LEU A 312 -22.96 23.42 22.58
N ALA A 313 -24.02 22.96 23.23
CA ALA A 313 -24.40 23.38 24.58
C ALA A 313 -23.56 22.69 25.67
N GLY A 314 -22.73 21.72 25.32
CA GLY A 314 -21.91 20.93 26.27
C GLY A 314 -22.70 19.82 26.96
N GLU A 315 -23.88 19.47 26.44
CA GLU A 315 -24.70 18.35 26.92
C GLU A 315 -24.03 17.00 26.50
N PRO A 316 -24.36 15.90 27.19
CA PRO A 316 -23.89 14.57 26.80
C PRO A 316 -24.27 14.23 25.36
N ARG A 317 -23.36 13.56 24.64
CA ARG A 317 -23.61 13.02 23.30
C ARG A 317 -24.75 12.00 23.30
N ILE A 318 -25.19 11.60 22.12
CA ILE A 318 -26.34 10.71 21.93
C ILE A 318 -26.20 9.35 22.65
N ASP A 319 -24.99 8.90 22.92
CA ASP A 319 -24.68 7.69 23.70
C ASP A 319 -24.33 7.98 25.17
N GLY A 320 -24.36 9.24 25.60
CA GLY A 320 -24.10 9.68 26.97
C GLY A 320 -22.66 10.04 27.29
N ARG A 321 -21.72 9.88 26.33
CA ARG A 321 -20.33 10.29 26.51
C ARG A 321 -20.16 11.81 26.42
N ASP A 322 -19.03 12.29 26.90
CA ASP A 322 -18.48 13.60 26.59
C ASP A 322 -17.82 13.64 25.19
N THR A 323 -17.24 14.77 24.83
CA THR A 323 -16.60 14.97 23.51
C THR A 323 -15.24 14.30 23.37
N ARG A 324 -14.65 13.76 24.46
CA ARG A 324 -13.27 13.19 24.48
C ARG A 324 -13.21 11.71 24.74
N THR A 325 -14.20 11.13 25.37
CA THR A 325 -14.19 9.72 25.78
C THR A 325 -14.31 8.77 24.59
N VAL A 326 -13.37 7.81 24.50
CA VAL A 326 -13.41 6.68 23.56
C VAL A 326 -14.37 5.62 24.11
N ARG A 327 -15.16 4.99 23.24
CA ARG A 327 -16.06 3.86 23.61
C ARG A 327 -15.28 2.71 24.25
N PRO A 328 -15.91 1.87 25.06
CA PRO A 328 -15.29 0.66 25.62
C PRO A 328 -14.66 -0.20 24.53
N ILE A 329 -13.47 -0.73 24.82
CA ILE A 329 -12.71 -1.56 23.88
C ILE A 329 -12.57 -2.95 24.47
N GLU A 330 -12.91 -3.97 23.68
CA GLU A 330 -12.67 -5.37 23.97
C GLU A 330 -11.83 -6.00 22.84
N ILE A 331 -10.82 -6.77 23.20
CA ILE A 331 -9.87 -7.37 22.27
C ILE A 331 -9.72 -8.84 22.56
N ARG A 332 -9.78 -9.67 21.51
CA ARG A 332 -9.46 -11.09 21.56
C ARG A 332 -8.51 -11.41 20.42
N THR A 333 -7.41 -12.09 20.70
CA THR A 333 -6.45 -12.61 19.71
C THR A 333 -6.62 -14.11 19.57
N SER A 334 -6.04 -14.72 18.54
CA SER A 334 -6.13 -16.17 18.24
C SER A 334 -7.59 -16.67 18.21
N VAL A 335 -8.50 -15.89 17.62
CA VAL A 335 -9.95 -16.18 17.62
C VAL A 335 -10.30 -17.38 16.76
N LEU A 336 -9.60 -17.53 15.62
CA LEU A 336 -9.85 -18.58 14.62
C LEU A 336 -8.74 -19.64 14.67
N PRO A 337 -9.07 -20.90 14.98
CA PRO A 337 -8.06 -21.90 15.38
C PRO A 337 -7.13 -22.38 14.24
N ARG A 338 -7.48 -22.17 12.97
CA ARG A 338 -6.69 -22.65 11.82
C ARG A 338 -6.11 -21.57 10.95
N THR A 339 -6.35 -20.30 11.27
CA THR A 339 -5.75 -19.16 10.56
C THR A 339 -4.31 -18.95 11.03
N HIS A 340 -3.53 -18.18 10.25
CA HIS A 340 -2.15 -17.89 10.66
C HIS A 340 -2.10 -16.87 11.79
N GLY A 341 -3.02 -15.90 11.79
CA GLY A 341 -3.27 -14.99 12.90
C GLY A 341 -4.66 -14.41 12.80
N SER A 342 -5.29 -14.11 13.93
CA SER A 342 -6.64 -13.53 13.95
C SER A 342 -6.88 -12.71 15.20
N ALA A 343 -7.60 -11.59 15.04
CA ALA A 343 -8.00 -10.73 16.13
C ALA A 343 -9.44 -10.25 15.96
N LEU A 344 -10.19 -10.25 17.03
CA LEU A 344 -11.49 -9.61 17.12
C LEU A 344 -11.31 -8.32 17.92
N PHE A 345 -11.45 -7.19 17.25
CA PHE A 345 -11.38 -5.87 17.86
C PHE A 345 -12.77 -5.26 17.91
N THR A 346 -13.24 -4.96 19.11
CA THR A 346 -14.56 -4.36 19.36
C THR A 346 -14.37 -3.02 20.04
N ARG A 347 -15.01 -1.98 19.52
CA ARG A 347 -15.09 -0.63 20.11
C ARG A 347 -16.55 -0.18 20.16
N GLY A 348 -17.17 -0.32 21.32
CA GLY A 348 -18.61 -0.15 21.46
C GLY A 348 -19.37 -1.06 20.49
N GLU A 349 -20.18 -0.50 19.63
CA GLU A 349 -20.99 -1.18 18.60
C GLU A 349 -20.27 -1.22 17.22
N THR A 350 -18.95 -1.27 17.22
CA THR A 350 -18.13 -1.44 15.98
C THR A 350 -17.15 -2.57 16.21
N GLN A 351 -17.24 -3.60 15.36
CA GLN A 351 -16.47 -4.83 15.51
C GLN A 351 -15.85 -5.23 14.19
N ALA A 352 -14.55 -5.55 14.23
CA ALA A 352 -13.77 -6.04 13.12
C ALA A 352 -13.11 -7.38 13.48
N LEU A 353 -13.40 -8.44 12.72
CA LEU A 353 -12.67 -9.69 12.74
C LEU A 353 -11.57 -9.61 11.69
N ALA A 354 -10.35 -9.36 12.12
CA ALA A 354 -9.19 -9.29 11.25
C ALA A 354 -8.46 -10.62 11.20
N VAL A 355 -8.10 -11.07 10.01
CA VAL A 355 -7.42 -12.35 9.78
C VAL A 355 -6.17 -12.11 8.94
N ALA A 356 -5.02 -12.53 9.46
CA ALA A 356 -3.75 -12.48 8.76
C ALA A 356 -3.38 -13.84 8.17
N THR A 357 -2.89 -13.82 6.93
CA THR A 357 -2.38 -14.98 6.21
C THR A 357 -0.98 -14.66 5.71
N LEU A 358 -0.05 -15.58 5.95
CA LEU A 358 1.33 -15.51 5.49
C LEU A 358 1.50 -16.44 4.28
N GLY A 359 2.11 -15.93 3.24
CA GLY A 359 2.40 -16.66 2.01
C GLY A 359 3.86 -16.53 1.60
N THR A 360 4.20 -17.12 0.48
CA THR A 360 5.53 -17.03 -0.16
C THR A 360 5.62 -15.81 -1.07
N GLU A 361 6.78 -15.58 -1.67
CA GLU A 361 6.97 -14.49 -2.66
C GLU A 361 6.06 -14.65 -3.88
N ARG A 362 5.71 -15.88 -4.28
CA ARG A 362 4.78 -16.15 -5.40
C ARG A 362 3.36 -15.70 -5.15
N ASP A 363 2.99 -15.53 -3.89
CA ASP A 363 1.66 -15.06 -3.48
C ASP A 363 1.55 -13.53 -3.48
N ALA A 364 2.66 -12.81 -3.77
CA ALA A 364 2.66 -11.36 -3.89
C ALA A 364 1.74 -10.92 -5.04
N GLN A 365 1.01 -9.84 -4.81
CA GLN A 365 0.12 -9.29 -5.82
C GLN A 365 0.95 -8.59 -6.90
N ARG A 366 0.86 -9.08 -8.14
CA ARG A 366 1.43 -8.40 -9.31
C ARG A 366 0.49 -7.30 -9.76
N ILE A 367 1.01 -6.08 -9.80
CA ILE A 367 0.28 -4.89 -10.22
C ILE A 367 0.90 -4.39 -11.52
N ASP A 368 0.10 -4.43 -12.60
CA ASP A 368 0.43 -3.83 -13.90
C ASP A 368 -0.05 -2.37 -13.87
N ALA A 369 0.80 -1.49 -13.34
CA ALA A 369 0.52 -0.07 -13.26
C ALA A 369 0.98 0.66 -14.54
N LEU A 370 0.46 1.86 -14.76
CA LEU A 370 0.83 2.68 -15.90
C LEU A 370 2.34 2.95 -15.95
N LEU A 371 2.96 3.20 -14.80
CA LEU A 371 4.40 3.43 -14.63
C LEU A 371 5.27 2.16 -14.73
N GLY A 372 4.70 0.97 -14.66
CA GLY A 372 5.41 -0.31 -14.73
C GLY A 372 4.78 -1.37 -13.85
N GLU A 373 5.23 -2.61 -14.03
CA GLU A 373 4.84 -3.72 -13.18
C GLU A 373 5.63 -3.67 -11.87
N TYR A 374 4.95 -3.95 -10.76
CA TYR A 374 5.59 -4.15 -9.47
C TYR A 374 4.84 -5.19 -8.64
N GLU A 375 5.52 -5.73 -7.64
CA GLU A 375 4.96 -6.70 -6.71
C GLU A 375 4.64 -6.03 -5.37
N ASP A 376 3.44 -6.28 -4.89
CA ASP A 376 2.98 -5.83 -3.58
C ASP A 376 2.85 -7.05 -2.65
N ARG A 377 3.72 -7.11 -1.65
CA ARG A 377 3.78 -8.20 -0.68
C ARG A 377 2.88 -8.00 0.54
N PHE A 378 2.25 -6.84 0.69
CA PHE A 378 1.30 -6.56 1.75
C PHE A 378 -0.05 -6.17 1.19
N MET A 379 -1.02 -7.02 1.36
CA MET A 379 -2.40 -6.81 0.94
C MET A 379 -3.30 -6.62 2.16
N LEU A 380 -4.21 -5.65 2.10
CA LEU A 380 -5.27 -5.50 3.09
C LEU A 380 -6.61 -5.33 2.39
N HIS A 381 -7.52 -6.25 2.64
CA HIS A 381 -8.87 -6.25 2.11
C HIS A 381 -9.88 -6.01 3.22
N TYR A 382 -10.84 -5.16 2.94
CA TYR A 382 -11.89 -4.74 3.87
C TYR A 382 -13.24 -5.14 3.29
N ASN A 383 -14.04 -5.84 4.08
CA ASN A 383 -15.37 -6.31 3.72
C ASN A 383 -16.39 -5.79 4.73
N MET A 384 -17.47 -5.16 4.21
CA MET A 384 -18.58 -4.66 5.03
C MET A 384 -19.90 -5.20 4.50
N PRO A 385 -20.31 -6.39 4.93
CA PRO A 385 -21.59 -6.97 4.52
C PRO A 385 -22.77 -6.18 5.11
N PRO A 386 -23.96 -6.23 4.49
CA PRO A 386 -25.13 -5.48 4.94
C PRO A 386 -25.54 -5.76 6.38
N PHE A 387 -25.36 -6.99 6.87
CA PHE A 387 -25.71 -7.33 8.25
C PHE A 387 -24.89 -6.56 9.30
N ALA A 388 -23.72 -6.02 8.95
CA ALA A 388 -22.90 -5.23 9.87
C ALA A 388 -23.62 -3.96 10.37
N THR A 389 -24.57 -3.44 9.60
CA THR A 389 -25.47 -2.33 9.98
C THR A 389 -26.90 -2.80 10.32
N GLY A 390 -27.14 -4.12 10.29
CA GLY A 390 -28.48 -4.70 10.50
C GLY A 390 -29.38 -4.59 9.26
N GLU A 391 -28.81 -4.36 8.08
CA GLU A 391 -29.56 -4.19 6.83
C GLU A 391 -29.67 -5.49 6.05
N VAL A 392 -30.75 -5.60 5.27
CA VAL A 392 -30.91 -6.63 4.24
C VAL A 392 -30.36 -6.11 2.92
N GLY A 393 -29.42 -6.82 2.31
CA GLY A 393 -28.80 -6.40 1.06
C GLY A 393 -28.18 -7.53 0.28
N ARG A 394 -27.93 -7.30 -1.02
CA ARG A 394 -27.25 -8.28 -1.89
C ARG A 394 -25.75 -8.19 -1.68
N MET A 395 -25.12 -9.35 -1.55
CA MET A 395 -23.67 -9.48 -1.68
C MET A 395 -23.30 -9.39 -3.16
N GLY A 396 -22.34 -8.52 -3.48
CA GLY A 396 -21.93 -8.26 -4.87
C GLY A 396 -20.41 -8.04 -4.96
N SER A 397 -19.97 -7.35 -6.01
CA SER A 397 -18.57 -6.93 -6.16
C SER A 397 -18.18 -5.90 -5.11
N THR A 398 -16.89 -5.86 -4.79
CA THR A 398 -16.31 -4.85 -3.88
C THR A 398 -16.68 -3.43 -4.30
N LYS A 399 -17.22 -2.65 -3.36
CA LYS A 399 -17.65 -1.27 -3.60
C LYS A 399 -16.47 -0.31 -3.48
N ARG A 400 -16.56 0.86 -4.15
CA ARG A 400 -15.55 1.94 -4.06
C ARG A 400 -15.23 2.32 -2.61
N ARG A 401 -16.23 2.29 -1.70
CA ARG A 401 -16.04 2.57 -0.27
C ARG A 401 -15.18 1.52 0.42
N GLU A 402 -15.39 0.25 0.11
CA GLU A 402 -14.60 -0.86 0.69
C GLU A 402 -13.14 -0.78 0.26
N ILE A 403 -12.87 -0.47 -1.01
CA ILE A 403 -11.52 -0.24 -1.54
C ILE A 403 -10.85 0.92 -0.79
N GLY A 404 -11.54 2.04 -0.61
CA GLY A 404 -11.02 3.21 0.11
C GLY A 404 -10.69 2.92 1.57
N HIS A 405 -11.57 2.20 2.28
CA HIS A 405 -11.35 1.81 3.69
C HIS A 405 -10.20 0.82 3.84
N GLY A 406 -10.09 -0.17 2.95
CA GLY A 406 -8.98 -1.11 2.90
C GLY A 406 -7.65 -0.40 2.65
N ARG A 407 -7.61 0.54 1.70
CA ARG A 407 -6.40 1.31 1.39
C ARG A 407 -5.93 2.16 2.55
N LEU A 408 -6.85 2.83 3.26
CA LEU A 408 -6.51 3.62 4.44
C LEU A 408 -5.90 2.75 5.55
N ALA A 409 -6.51 1.59 5.84
CA ALA A 409 -5.99 0.66 6.83
C ALA A 409 -4.63 0.08 6.40
N LYS A 410 -4.44 -0.22 5.12
CA LYS A 410 -3.15 -0.65 4.55
C LYS A 410 -2.06 0.38 4.76
N ARG A 411 -2.30 1.64 4.37
CA ARG A 411 -1.34 2.76 4.58
C ARG A 411 -0.96 2.92 6.04
N ALA A 412 -1.94 2.83 6.95
CA ALA A 412 -1.70 2.95 8.38
C ALA A 412 -0.71 1.92 8.92
N LEU A 413 -0.74 0.69 8.40
CA LEU A 413 0.10 -0.41 8.86
C LEU A 413 1.44 -0.51 8.12
N THR A 414 1.54 0.00 6.90
CA THR A 414 2.75 -0.11 6.05
C THR A 414 4.00 0.43 6.74
N ALA A 415 3.89 1.54 7.47
CA ALA A 415 5.02 2.19 8.15
C ALA A 415 5.68 1.34 9.26
N VAL A 416 5.00 0.32 9.77
CA VAL A 416 5.50 -0.54 10.86
C VAL A 416 5.84 -1.95 10.42
N LEU A 417 5.67 -2.28 9.15
CA LEU A 417 5.99 -3.60 8.61
C LEU A 417 7.51 -3.86 8.66
N PRO A 418 7.93 -5.11 8.90
CA PRO A 418 9.33 -5.49 8.78
C PRO A 418 9.81 -5.39 7.32
N ALA A 419 11.11 -5.19 7.13
CA ALA A 419 11.74 -5.25 5.83
C ALA A 419 11.68 -6.67 5.24
N LYS A 420 11.85 -6.80 3.90
CA LYS A 420 11.76 -8.11 3.23
C LYS A 420 12.83 -9.09 3.70
N ASP A 421 14.00 -8.61 3.99
CA ASP A 421 15.14 -9.38 4.50
C ASP A 421 14.97 -9.82 5.97
N GLU A 422 14.24 -9.04 6.77
CA GLU A 422 13.90 -9.39 8.15
C GLU A 422 12.75 -10.41 8.24
N PHE A 423 11.76 -10.30 7.34
CA PHE A 423 10.58 -11.16 7.33
C PHE A 423 10.10 -11.40 5.89
N PRO A 424 10.60 -12.46 5.21
CA PRO A 424 10.44 -12.66 3.77
C PRO A 424 9.08 -13.25 3.36
N TYR A 425 8.03 -12.96 4.11
CA TYR A 425 6.67 -13.40 3.78
C TYR A 425 5.89 -12.37 2.97
N THR A 426 5.04 -12.86 2.11
CA THR A 426 3.89 -12.10 1.61
C THR A 426 2.80 -12.14 2.67
N MET A 427 2.22 -11.00 2.98
CA MET A 427 1.24 -10.84 4.05
C MET A 427 -0.10 -10.40 3.47
N ARG A 428 -1.17 -11.08 3.84
CA ARG A 428 -2.53 -10.65 3.51
C ARG A 428 -3.36 -10.53 4.77
N VAL A 429 -3.94 -9.36 5.00
CA VAL A 429 -4.94 -9.11 6.04
C VAL A 429 -6.31 -8.99 5.39
N VAL A 430 -7.30 -9.67 5.94
CA VAL A 430 -8.71 -9.48 5.60
C VAL A 430 -9.43 -9.00 6.85
N SER A 431 -10.10 -7.87 6.76
CA SER A 431 -10.92 -7.31 7.83
C SER A 431 -12.40 -7.49 7.49
N GLU A 432 -13.05 -8.41 8.18
CA GLU A 432 -14.48 -8.65 8.11
C GLU A 432 -15.19 -7.80 9.17
N ILE A 433 -15.99 -6.84 8.72
CA ILE A 433 -16.76 -5.99 9.63
C ILE A 433 -18.04 -6.71 10.01
N THR A 434 -18.16 -7.05 11.28
CA THR A 434 -19.29 -7.79 11.84
C THR A 434 -20.32 -6.88 12.49
N GLU A 435 -19.90 -5.70 12.98
CA GLU A 435 -20.78 -4.63 13.46
C GLU A 435 -20.22 -3.25 13.07
N SER A 436 -21.07 -2.29 12.73
CA SER A 436 -20.67 -0.95 12.35
C SER A 436 -21.58 0.14 12.91
N ASN A 437 -21.00 0.94 13.80
CA ASN A 437 -21.55 2.19 14.29
C ASN A 437 -20.45 3.22 14.50
N GLY A 438 -19.94 3.78 13.40
CA GLY A 438 -18.81 4.71 13.37
C GLY A 438 -17.46 4.04 13.19
N SER A 439 -16.73 4.53 12.19
CA SER A 439 -15.35 4.20 11.78
C SER A 439 -14.89 2.74 11.92
N SER A 440 -15.47 1.88 11.12
CA SER A 440 -15.03 0.48 10.97
C SER A 440 -13.63 0.37 10.34
N SER A 441 -13.18 1.34 9.51
CA SER A 441 -11.82 1.36 8.97
C SER A 441 -10.76 1.51 10.05
N MET A 442 -11.03 2.30 11.10
CA MET A 442 -10.11 2.44 12.23
C MET A 442 -10.11 1.20 13.15
N ALA A 443 -11.23 0.50 13.26
CA ALA A 443 -11.28 -0.83 13.88
C ALA A 443 -10.46 -1.84 13.07
N SER A 444 -10.46 -1.75 11.72
CA SER A 444 -9.62 -2.58 10.84
C SER A 444 -8.14 -2.32 11.01
N VAL A 445 -7.73 -1.08 11.27
CA VAL A 445 -6.32 -0.75 11.61
C VAL A 445 -5.90 -1.46 12.88
N CYS A 446 -6.68 -1.32 13.97
CA CYS A 446 -6.37 -1.95 15.25
C CYS A 446 -6.40 -3.48 15.15
N GLY A 447 -7.47 -4.05 14.58
CA GLY A 447 -7.61 -5.50 14.40
C GLY A 447 -6.55 -6.09 13.48
N GLY A 448 -6.24 -5.41 12.36
CA GLY A 448 -5.21 -5.82 11.41
C GLY A 448 -3.80 -5.81 12.02
N CYS A 449 -3.47 -4.80 12.83
CA CYS A 449 -2.24 -4.74 13.61
C CYS A 449 -2.11 -5.96 14.53
N LEU A 450 -3.15 -6.24 15.32
CA LEU A 450 -3.16 -7.38 16.25
C LEU A 450 -3.14 -8.72 15.52
N ALA A 451 -3.85 -8.88 14.40
CA ALA A 451 -3.86 -10.12 13.63
C ALA A 451 -2.49 -10.42 13.00
N LEU A 452 -1.76 -9.39 12.52
CA LEU A 452 -0.39 -9.54 12.04
C LEU A 452 0.55 -9.98 13.17
N MET A 453 0.45 -9.35 14.34
CA MET A 453 1.24 -9.73 15.52
C MET A 453 0.90 -11.14 16.00
N ASP A 454 -0.37 -11.53 15.97
CA ASP A 454 -0.84 -12.88 16.29
C ASP A 454 -0.29 -13.93 15.31
N ALA A 455 -0.10 -13.55 14.04
CA ALA A 455 0.54 -14.39 13.03
C ALA A 455 2.07 -14.53 13.21
N GLY A 456 2.68 -13.79 14.13
CA GLY A 456 4.13 -13.77 14.36
C GLY A 456 4.88 -12.77 13.45
N VAL A 457 4.18 -11.78 12.85
CA VAL A 457 4.84 -10.72 12.09
C VAL A 457 5.49 -9.73 13.06
N PRO A 458 6.82 -9.51 13.02
CA PRO A 458 7.52 -8.63 13.94
C PRO A 458 7.32 -7.16 13.57
N LEU A 459 6.10 -6.65 13.81
CA LEU A 459 5.80 -5.24 13.60
C LEU A 459 6.69 -4.37 14.49
N ARG A 460 7.17 -3.26 13.95
CA ARG A 460 8.05 -2.32 14.68
C ARG A 460 7.34 -1.64 15.85
N ALA A 461 6.03 -1.46 15.77
CA ALA A 461 5.18 -0.89 16.83
C ALA A 461 3.71 -1.26 16.61
N HIS A 462 2.91 -1.12 17.67
CA HIS A 462 1.46 -1.14 17.55
C HIS A 462 0.97 0.09 16.80
N VAL A 463 -0.08 -0.08 16.00
CA VAL A 463 -0.79 1.02 15.32
C VAL A 463 -2.23 1.02 15.75
N ALA A 464 -2.70 2.14 16.27
CA ALA A 464 -4.10 2.37 16.58
C ALA A 464 -4.70 3.44 15.67
N GLY A 465 -5.98 3.31 15.39
CA GLY A 465 -6.73 4.26 14.59
C GLY A 465 -7.96 4.78 15.33
N ILE A 466 -8.28 6.07 15.11
CA ILE A 466 -9.43 6.76 15.69
C ILE A 466 -10.09 7.66 14.63
N ALA A 467 -11.42 7.84 14.74
CA ALA A 467 -12.15 8.81 13.95
C ALA A 467 -12.66 9.95 14.84
N MET A 468 -12.39 11.15 14.37
CA MET A 468 -12.81 12.39 14.98
C MET A 468 -13.91 13.01 14.14
N GLY A 469 -14.84 13.72 14.79
CA GLY A 469 -15.88 14.50 14.13
C GLY A 469 -15.80 15.97 14.52
N LEU A 470 -16.61 16.75 13.85
CA LEU A 470 -16.77 18.19 14.09
C LEU A 470 -18.23 18.55 14.02
N ILE A 471 -18.66 19.36 14.99
CA ILE A 471 -19.90 20.13 14.90
C ILE A 471 -19.50 21.60 14.93
N LYS A 472 -19.87 22.36 13.91
CA LYS A 472 -19.56 23.78 13.77
C LYS A 472 -20.79 24.56 13.40
N GLU A 473 -21.13 25.57 14.19
CA GLU A 473 -22.19 26.55 13.93
C GLU A 473 -21.59 27.94 14.14
N ASP A 474 -21.56 28.73 13.10
CA ASP A 474 -20.94 30.06 13.10
C ASP A 474 -19.52 30.05 13.64
N ASN A 475 -19.30 30.70 14.79
CA ASN A 475 -18.01 30.78 15.48
C ASN A 475 -17.82 29.74 16.59
N ARG A 476 -18.83 28.87 16.84
CA ARG A 476 -18.75 27.81 17.86
C ARG A 476 -18.44 26.49 17.18
N PHE A 477 -17.61 25.70 17.81
CA PHE A 477 -17.35 24.34 17.34
C PHE A 477 -17.07 23.38 18.50
N ALA A 478 -17.30 22.11 18.25
CA ALA A 478 -16.95 21.02 19.14
C ALA A 478 -16.31 19.90 18.31
N VAL A 479 -15.12 19.45 18.73
CA VAL A 479 -14.46 18.27 18.15
C VAL A 479 -14.89 17.06 18.94
N LEU A 480 -15.30 16.00 18.25
CA LEU A 480 -15.82 14.76 18.83
C LEU A 480 -14.79 13.63 18.64
N THR A 481 -14.41 13.00 19.72
CA THR A 481 -13.56 11.81 19.71
C THR A 481 -14.39 10.55 19.53
N ASP A 482 -13.97 9.63 18.66
CA ASP A 482 -14.64 8.35 18.42
C ASP A 482 -16.12 8.52 18.07
N ILE A 483 -16.35 9.09 16.88
CA ILE A 483 -17.70 9.38 16.41
C ILE A 483 -18.52 8.13 16.11
N LEU A 484 -19.80 8.21 16.40
CA LEU A 484 -20.81 7.25 15.99
C LEU A 484 -21.21 7.45 14.53
N GLY A 485 -21.89 6.46 13.93
CA GLY A 485 -22.43 6.59 12.58
C GLY A 485 -23.41 7.76 12.42
N ASP A 486 -24.28 7.97 13.41
CA ASP A 486 -25.22 9.09 13.43
C ASP A 486 -24.48 10.44 13.51
N GLU A 487 -23.42 10.53 14.33
CA GLU A 487 -22.59 11.74 14.47
C GLU A 487 -21.72 12.02 13.25
N ASP A 488 -21.26 10.97 12.53
CA ASP A 488 -20.65 11.14 11.22
C ASP A 488 -21.65 11.72 10.22
N HIS A 489 -22.86 11.19 10.20
CA HIS A 489 -23.89 11.62 9.24
C HIS A 489 -24.38 13.06 9.49
N LEU A 490 -24.57 13.42 10.75
CA LEU A 490 -25.07 14.74 11.19
C LEU A 490 -23.95 15.78 11.39
N GLY A 491 -22.69 15.38 11.33
CA GLY A 491 -21.53 16.22 11.58
C GLY A 491 -20.92 16.81 10.32
N ASP A 492 -19.95 17.71 10.52
CA ASP A 492 -19.32 18.54 9.49
C ASP A 492 -17.96 18.00 9.00
N MET A 493 -17.39 17.00 9.71
CA MET A 493 -16.07 16.42 9.42
C MET A 493 -16.04 14.95 9.81
N ASP A 494 -15.43 14.13 8.97
CA ASP A 494 -14.93 12.78 9.27
C ASP A 494 -13.40 12.79 9.15
N PHE A 495 -12.72 12.76 10.29
CA PHE A 495 -11.28 12.87 10.39
C PHE A 495 -10.67 11.64 11.04
N LYS A 496 -10.00 10.81 10.23
CA LYS A 496 -9.40 9.56 10.67
C LYS A 496 -7.89 9.74 10.84
N VAL A 497 -7.39 9.36 12.01
CA VAL A 497 -5.97 9.43 12.37
C VAL A 497 -5.51 8.07 12.85
N ALA A 498 -4.49 7.53 12.23
CA ALA A 498 -3.83 6.30 12.65
C ALA A 498 -2.36 6.54 12.94
N GLY A 499 -1.81 5.82 13.90
CA GLY A 499 -0.38 5.94 14.25
C GLY A 499 0.04 5.11 15.44
N THR A 500 1.32 5.20 15.72
CA THR A 500 2.02 4.56 16.84
C THR A 500 2.14 5.51 18.03
N THR A 501 2.87 5.11 19.06
CA THR A 501 3.30 6.02 20.13
C THR A 501 4.29 7.08 19.62
N GLY A 502 5.04 6.78 18.55
CA GLY A 502 6.05 7.67 17.96
C GLY A 502 5.49 8.74 17.02
N GLY A 503 4.33 8.50 16.41
CA GLY A 503 3.74 9.47 15.47
C GLY A 503 2.64 8.88 14.58
N ILE A 504 2.17 9.71 13.65
CA ILE A 504 1.10 9.40 12.71
C ILE A 504 1.65 8.55 11.55
N THR A 505 0.90 7.53 11.15
CA THR A 505 1.20 6.68 10.00
C THR A 505 0.22 6.87 8.83
N ALA A 506 -1.00 7.30 9.12
CA ALA A 506 -1.97 7.68 8.09
C ALA A 506 -2.97 8.69 8.64
N LEU A 507 -3.42 9.56 7.75
CA LEU A 507 -4.42 10.58 8.04
C LEU A 507 -5.36 10.70 6.84
N GLN A 508 -6.65 10.71 7.10
CA GLN A 508 -7.68 10.97 6.09
C GLN A 508 -8.73 11.92 6.67
N MET A 509 -9.04 12.98 5.93
CA MET A 509 -10.02 13.97 6.33
C MET A 509 -11.01 14.24 5.20
N ASP A 510 -12.29 14.20 5.54
CA ASP A 510 -13.41 14.56 4.69
C ASP A 510 -14.22 15.66 5.38
N ILE A 511 -14.38 16.80 4.71
CA ILE A 511 -15.14 17.93 5.19
C ILE A 511 -16.44 18.03 4.40
N LYS A 512 -17.56 18.23 5.11
CA LYS A 512 -18.90 18.31 4.54
C LYS A 512 -19.42 19.75 4.45
N ILE A 513 -18.68 20.70 4.98
CA ILE A 513 -18.92 22.14 4.95
C ILE A 513 -17.89 22.83 4.08
N GLN A 514 -17.94 24.16 3.95
CA GLN A 514 -17.04 24.93 3.08
C GLN A 514 -15.57 24.93 3.52
N GLY A 515 -15.24 24.23 4.60
CA GLY A 515 -13.88 24.00 5.08
C GLY A 515 -13.68 24.27 6.57
N ILE A 516 -12.46 23.95 7.04
CA ILE A 516 -12.06 24.12 8.44
C ILE A 516 -10.77 24.94 8.55
N THR A 517 -10.60 25.59 9.71
CA THR A 517 -9.43 26.39 10.00
C THR A 517 -8.28 25.56 10.58
N LYS A 518 -7.09 26.14 10.59
CA LYS A 518 -5.90 25.54 11.21
C LYS A 518 -6.12 25.22 12.69
N GLU A 519 -6.81 26.09 13.42
CA GLU A 519 -7.09 25.94 14.86
C GLU A 519 -7.97 24.72 15.11
N ILE A 520 -9.02 24.49 14.28
CA ILE A 520 -9.87 23.31 14.38
C ILE A 520 -9.06 22.04 14.14
N MET A 521 -8.22 22.01 13.12
CA MET A 521 -7.31 20.88 12.84
C MET A 521 -6.35 20.61 13.99
N GLN A 522 -5.78 21.65 14.59
CA GLN A 522 -4.88 21.52 15.73
C GLN A 522 -5.57 20.88 16.94
N VAL A 523 -6.79 21.31 17.26
CA VAL A 523 -7.60 20.71 18.34
C VAL A 523 -7.93 19.25 18.02
N ALA A 524 -8.34 18.98 16.78
CA ALA A 524 -8.69 17.62 16.35
C ALA A 524 -7.51 16.66 16.41
N LEU A 525 -6.32 17.09 15.97
CA LEU A 525 -5.10 16.29 16.06
C LEU A 525 -4.67 16.04 17.51
N ALA A 526 -4.78 17.02 18.38
CA ALA A 526 -4.46 16.88 19.81
C ALA A 526 -5.38 15.85 20.49
N GLN A 527 -6.71 15.96 20.28
CA GLN A 527 -7.66 14.98 20.81
C GLN A 527 -7.48 13.58 20.20
N ALA A 528 -7.20 13.50 18.88
CA ALA A 528 -6.89 12.24 18.22
C ALA A 528 -5.66 11.57 18.81
N LYS A 529 -4.62 12.34 19.20
CA LYS A 529 -3.44 11.82 19.90
C LYS A 529 -3.79 11.20 21.24
N GLU A 530 -4.57 11.90 22.07
CA GLU A 530 -5.02 11.40 23.37
C GLU A 530 -5.78 10.06 23.21
N ALA A 531 -6.72 10.01 22.27
CA ALA A 531 -7.50 8.81 21.98
C ALA A 531 -6.65 7.67 21.45
N ARG A 532 -5.72 7.96 20.52
CA ARG A 532 -4.79 6.98 19.97
C ARG A 532 -3.93 6.36 21.07
N MET A 533 -3.38 7.17 21.98
CA MET A 533 -2.59 6.68 23.10
C MET A 533 -3.41 5.79 24.05
N HIS A 534 -4.67 6.14 24.29
CA HIS A 534 -5.59 5.29 25.08
C HIS A 534 -5.81 3.91 24.41
N ILE A 535 -6.10 3.91 23.09
CA ILE A 535 -6.33 2.66 22.35
C ILE A 535 -5.06 1.81 22.29
N LEU A 536 -3.89 2.42 22.04
CA LEU A 536 -2.59 1.73 22.06
C LEU A 536 -2.34 1.06 23.42
N GLY A 537 -2.66 1.72 24.53
CA GLY A 537 -2.56 1.12 25.87
C GLY A 537 -3.46 -0.13 26.04
N LYS A 538 -4.68 -0.11 25.47
CA LYS A 538 -5.58 -1.28 25.47
C LYS A 538 -5.04 -2.42 24.60
N MET A 539 -4.49 -2.10 23.43
CA MET A 539 -3.89 -3.08 22.51
C MET A 539 -2.65 -3.73 23.13
N GLN A 540 -1.76 -2.94 23.75
CA GLN A 540 -0.58 -3.45 24.47
C GLN A 540 -0.96 -4.34 25.66
N GLY A 541 -2.03 -3.99 26.37
CA GLY A 541 -2.56 -4.81 27.47
C GLY A 541 -3.11 -6.16 27.02
N ALA A 542 -3.67 -6.24 25.80
CA ALA A 542 -4.19 -7.46 25.22
C ALA A 542 -3.08 -8.31 24.58
N MET A 543 -2.09 -7.68 23.96
CA MET A 543 -0.96 -8.31 23.28
C MET A 543 0.26 -7.39 23.36
N ALA A 544 1.21 -7.73 24.22
CA ALA A 544 2.38 -6.87 24.47
C ALA A 544 3.35 -6.76 23.29
N GLY A 545 3.41 -7.78 22.45
CA GLY A 545 4.27 -7.86 21.26
C GLY A 545 3.80 -8.97 20.32
N ALA A 546 4.44 -9.09 19.18
CA ALA A 546 4.18 -10.16 18.24
C ALA A 546 4.54 -11.53 18.83
N ASN A 547 3.84 -12.58 18.43
CA ASN A 547 4.23 -13.95 18.74
C ASN A 547 5.65 -14.20 18.21
N THR A 548 6.44 -14.95 18.98
CA THR A 548 7.86 -15.22 18.65
C THR A 548 8.02 -16.18 17.48
N GLU A 549 7.01 -16.99 17.20
CA GLU A 549 6.97 -17.95 16.11
C GLU A 549 5.73 -17.70 15.25
N VAL A 550 5.87 -17.97 13.97
CA VAL A 550 4.72 -18.00 13.05
C VAL A 550 3.83 -19.20 13.38
N SER A 551 2.53 -19.06 13.09
CA SER A 551 1.54 -20.14 13.27
C SER A 551 2.04 -21.48 12.71
N SER A 552 1.71 -22.58 13.37
CA SER A 552 2.01 -23.93 12.87
C SER A 552 1.31 -24.24 11.53
N PHE A 553 0.29 -23.48 11.18
CA PHE A 553 -0.41 -23.59 9.90
C PHE A 553 0.21 -22.73 8.79
N ALA A 554 1.06 -21.75 9.15
CA ALA A 554 1.78 -20.93 8.20
C ALA A 554 2.95 -21.69 7.57
N PRO A 555 3.28 -21.44 6.30
CA PRO A 555 4.49 -22.01 5.71
C PRO A 555 5.73 -21.50 6.44
N LYS A 556 6.59 -22.41 6.90
CA LYS A 556 7.93 -22.06 7.44
C LYS A 556 8.87 -21.87 6.28
N LEU A 557 9.62 -20.77 6.27
CA LEU A 557 10.58 -20.43 5.23
C LEU A 557 12.00 -20.81 5.69
N PHE A 558 12.67 -21.58 4.87
CA PHE A 558 14.08 -21.97 5.04
C PHE A 558 14.87 -21.37 3.88
N THR A 559 15.87 -20.58 4.19
CA THR A 559 16.72 -19.95 3.17
C THR A 559 18.06 -20.62 3.14
N MET A 560 18.56 -20.90 1.93
CA MET A 560 19.93 -21.37 1.69
C MET A 560 20.52 -20.64 0.49
N LYS A 561 21.86 -20.57 0.42
CA LYS A 561 22.55 -19.95 -0.71
C LYS A 561 23.37 -21.00 -1.45
N ILE A 562 23.24 -21.02 -2.76
CA ILE A 562 24.02 -21.86 -3.67
C ILE A 562 24.86 -20.99 -4.61
N ASN A 563 25.84 -21.58 -5.26
CA ASN A 563 26.54 -20.92 -6.37
C ASN A 563 25.55 -20.63 -7.50
N PRO A 564 25.42 -19.36 -7.99
CA PRO A 564 24.52 -19.01 -9.09
C PRO A 564 24.63 -19.84 -10.34
N GLU A 565 25.86 -20.35 -10.64
CA GLU A 565 26.10 -21.25 -11.78
C GLU A 565 25.35 -22.57 -11.66
N LYS A 566 24.99 -22.99 -10.41
CA LYS A 566 24.28 -24.23 -10.11
C LYS A 566 22.75 -24.10 -10.16
N ILE A 567 22.24 -22.90 -10.34
CA ILE A 567 20.78 -22.66 -10.48
C ILE A 567 20.20 -23.57 -11.58
N ARG A 568 20.93 -23.72 -12.70
CA ARG A 568 20.49 -24.56 -13.81
C ARG A 568 20.39 -26.05 -13.45
N ASP A 569 21.25 -26.54 -12.56
CA ASP A 569 21.23 -27.92 -12.09
C ASP A 569 20.03 -28.19 -11.20
N VAL A 570 19.67 -27.23 -10.33
CA VAL A 570 18.47 -27.31 -9.46
C VAL A 570 17.17 -27.18 -10.26
N ILE A 571 17.13 -26.30 -11.26
CA ILE A 571 15.97 -26.12 -12.13
C ILE A 571 15.80 -27.34 -13.04
N GLY A 572 16.89 -27.83 -13.63
CA GLY A 572 16.89 -28.91 -14.59
C GLY A 572 16.30 -28.51 -15.95
N LYS A 573 16.43 -29.40 -16.95
CA LYS A 573 15.93 -29.14 -18.31
C LYS A 573 14.43 -28.91 -18.33
N GLY A 574 14.02 -27.68 -18.73
CA GLY A 574 12.61 -27.29 -18.76
C GLY A 574 11.91 -27.29 -17.37
N GLY A 575 12.68 -27.17 -16.27
CA GLY A 575 12.15 -27.14 -14.91
C GLY A 575 11.79 -28.53 -14.34
N ALA A 576 12.25 -29.63 -14.94
CA ALA A 576 11.87 -31.00 -14.55
C ALA A 576 12.37 -31.34 -13.13
N VAL A 577 13.60 -30.95 -12.77
CA VAL A 577 14.19 -31.29 -11.47
C VAL A 577 13.47 -30.57 -10.34
N ILE A 578 13.28 -29.26 -10.47
CA ILE A 578 12.60 -28.47 -9.43
C ILE A 578 11.14 -28.90 -9.25
N ARG A 579 10.45 -29.25 -10.34
CA ARG A 579 9.07 -29.77 -10.24
C ARG A 579 9.00 -31.11 -9.50
N ALA A 580 9.86 -32.05 -9.86
CA ALA A 580 9.93 -33.34 -9.18
C ALA A 580 10.29 -33.16 -7.69
N LEU A 581 11.25 -32.28 -7.38
CA LEU A 581 11.63 -31.99 -6.01
C LEU A 581 10.48 -31.39 -5.20
N THR A 582 9.76 -30.42 -5.76
CA THR A 582 8.59 -29.80 -5.15
C THR A 582 7.45 -30.82 -4.92
N GLU A 583 7.18 -31.67 -5.91
CA GLU A 583 6.10 -32.66 -5.82
C GLU A 583 6.41 -33.77 -4.81
N GLU A 584 7.63 -34.30 -4.82
CA GLU A 584 8.06 -35.39 -3.95
C GLU A 584 8.17 -34.97 -2.48
N THR A 585 8.66 -33.76 -2.23
CA THR A 585 8.82 -33.23 -0.87
C THR A 585 7.56 -32.50 -0.36
N GLY A 586 6.63 -32.12 -1.25
CA GLY A 586 5.45 -31.32 -0.92
C GLY A 586 5.82 -29.94 -0.38
N THR A 587 6.92 -29.35 -0.88
CA THR A 587 7.42 -28.01 -0.55
C THR A 587 7.25 -27.05 -1.73
N GLN A 588 7.27 -25.74 -1.47
CA GLN A 588 7.44 -24.74 -2.52
C GLN A 588 8.89 -24.25 -2.50
N ILE A 589 9.51 -24.13 -3.67
CA ILE A 589 10.91 -23.75 -3.80
C ILE A 589 11.02 -22.58 -4.77
N ASP A 590 11.55 -21.47 -4.28
CA ASP A 590 11.83 -20.26 -5.04
C ASP A 590 13.34 -20.04 -5.14
N ILE A 591 13.81 -19.67 -6.33
CA ILE A 591 15.23 -19.48 -6.64
C ILE A 591 15.43 -18.07 -7.19
N ALA A 592 16.19 -17.26 -6.46
CA ALA A 592 16.60 -15.93 -6.90
C ALA A 592 17.85 -16.00 -7.79
N GLU A 593 18.07 -14.98 -8.62
CA GLU A 593 19.19 -14.91 -9.56
C GLU A 593 20.58 -14.89 -8.88
N ASP A 594 20.62 -14.41 -7.62
CA ASP A 594 21.84 -14.38 -6.81
C ASP A 594 22.22 -15.73 -6.17
N GLY A 595 21.44 -16.79 -6.44
CA GLY A 595 21.63 -18.13 -5.88
C GLY A 595 20.94 -18.35 -4.53
N THR A 596 20.16 -17.41 -4.04
CA THR A 596 19.34 -17.59 -2.84
C THR A 596 18.16 -18.49 -3.17
N ILE A 597 18.01 -19.59 -2.43
CA ILE A 597 16.88 -20.52 -2.52
C ILE A 597 16.04 -20.39 -1.25
N THR A 598 14.74 -20.15 -1.43
CA THR A 598 13.75 -20.15 -0.36
C THR A 598 12.88 -21.39 -0.48
N ILE A 599 12.85 -22.21 0.56
CA ILE A 599 12.04 -23.42 0.67
C ILE A 599 10.92 -23.13 1.65
N ALA A 600 9.67 -23.20 1.20
CA ALA A 600 8.50 -23.01 2.04
C ALA A 600 7.79 -24.34 2.28
N ALA A 601 7.56 -24.69 3.54
CA ALA A 601 6.87 -25.92 3.94
C ALA A 601 6.11 -25.71 5.27
N THR A 602 4.98 -26.34 5.41
CA THR A 602 4.26 -26.43 6.72
C THR A 602 4.92 -27.41 7.67
N ASP A 603 5.70 -28.37 7.14
CA ASP A 603 6.43 -29.39 7.88
C ASP A 603 7.94 -29.19 7.74
N SER A 604 8.62 -28.98 8.87
CA SER A 604 10.07 -28.76 8.90
C SER A 604 10.87 -29.94 8.35
N ALA A 605 10.43 -31.18 8.56
CA ALA A 605 11.11 -32.36 8.05
C ALA A 605 11.10 -32.40 6.51
N LYS A 606 10.01 -31.97 5.89
CA LYS A 606 9.91 -31.85 4.44
C LYS A 606 10.84 -30.78 3.87
N ALA A 607 10.95 -29.66 4.57
CA ALA A 607 11.89 -28.60 4.17
C ALA A 607 13.35 -29.04 4.29
N GLU A 608 13.71 -29.75 5.36
CA GLU A 608 15.07 -30.29 5.52
C GLU A 608 15.40 -31.33 4.45
N GLU A 609 14.44 -32.17 4.09
CA GLU A 609 14.63 -33.12 2.98
C GLU A 609 14.83 -32.40 1.64
N ALA A 610 14.04 -31.39 1.34
CA ALA A 610 14.24 -30.56 0.15
C ALA A 610 15.60 -29.89 0.15
N LYS A 611 15.99 -29.29 1.29
CA LYS A 611 17.31 -28.67 1.48
C LYS A 611 18.44 -29.67 1.22
N ARG A 612 18.36 -30.84 1.84
CA ARG A 612 19.36 -31.91 1.70
C ARG A 612 19.49 -32.34 0.24
N ARG A 613 18.38 -32.48 -0.50
CA ARG A 613 18.42 -32.84 -1.92
C ARG A 613 19.03 -31.73 -2.78
N ILE A 614 18.73 -30.47 -2.50
CA ILE A 614 19.34 -29.33 -3.19
C ILE A 614 20.86 -29.28 -2.91
N GLU A 615 21.28 -29.50 -1.67
CA GLU A 615 22.69 -29.60 -1.31
C GLU A 615 23.40 -30.72 -2.07
N GLN A 616 22.76 -31.88 -2.23
CA GLN A 616 23.29 -32.98 -3.03
C GLN A 616 23.42 -32.63 -4.50
N LEU A 617 22.43 -31.95 -5.09
CA LEU A 617 22.47 -31.53 -6.50
C LEU A 617 23.52 -30.47 -6.79
N THR A 618 23.80 -29.61 -5.80
CA THR A 618 24.74 -28.48 -5.92
C THR A 618 26.11 -28.76 -5.38
N ALA A 619 26.28 -29.90 -4.68
CA ALA A 619 27.57 -30.30 -4.09
C ALA A 619 28.67 -30.33 -5.15
N GLU A 620 29.82 -29.75 -4.82
CA GLU A 620 31.01 -29.77 -5.65
C GLU A 620 32.05 -30.76 -5.11
N VAL A 621 32.80 -31.34 -6.03
CA VAL A 621 33.89 -32.25 -5.67
C VAL A 621 35.09 -31.42 -5.24
N GLU A 622 35.47 -31.53 -3.97
CA GLU A 622 36.58 -30.77 -3.40
C GLU A 622 37.91 -31.47 -3.62
N VAL A 623 38.90 -30.76 -4.14
CA VAL A 623 40.27 -31.24 -4.31
C VAL A 623 40.89 -31.55 -2.92
N GLY A 624 41.52 -32.72 -2.80
CA GLY A 624 42.12 -33.17 -1.56
C GLY A 624 41.20 -33.95 -0.61
N ARG A 625 39.90 -33.93 -0.82
CA ARG A 625 38.90 -34.66 -0.02
C ARG A 625 38.83 -36.15 -0.44
N VAL A 626 38.47 -36.99 0.52
CA VAL A 626 38.28 -38.42 0.29
C VAL A 626 36.80 -38.70 0.11
N TYR A 627 36.46 -39.41 -0.96
CA TYR A 627 35.08 -39.84 -1.27
C TYR A 627 35.01 -41.37 -1.29
N GLU A 628 33.87 -41.91 -1.03
CA GLU A 628 33.58 -43.31 -1.11
C GLU A 628 32.40 -43.49 -2.10
N GLY A 629 32.66 -44.28 -3.15
CA GLY A 629 31.65 -44.44 -4.19
C GLY A 629 31.85 -45.70 -5.04
N PRO A 630 30.80 -46.12 -5.78
CA PRO A 630 30.87 -47.30 -6.64
C PRO A 630 31.66 -47.03 -7.91
N VAL A 631 32.38 -48.05 -8.36
CA VAL A 631 32.98 -48.10 -9.70
C VAL A 631 31.83 -48.26 -10.72
N VAL A 632 31.64 -47.22 -11.55
CA VAL A 632 30.55 -47.18 -12.56
C VAL A 632 30.94 -47.95 -13.80
N LYS A 633 32.23 -47.80 -14.22
CA LYS A 633 32.74 -48.43 -15.44
C LYS A 633 34.24 -48.65 -15.36
N ILE A 634 34.68 -49.81 -15.87
CA ILE A 634 36.11 -50.13 -16.02
C ILE A 634 36.54 -49.81 -17.45
N LEU A 635 37.68 -49.15 -17.58
CA LEU A 635 38.34 -48.78 -18.82
C LEU A 635 39.76 -49.38 -18.84
N ASP A 636 40.38 -49.55 -20.03
CA ASP A 636 41.73 -50.11 -20.16
C ASP A 636 42.80 -49.31 -19.40
N PHE A 637 42.57 -47.99 -19.23
CA PHE A 637 43.52 -47.06 -18.60
C PHE A 637 43.07 -46.59 -17.19
N GLY A 638 41.96 -47.14 -16.66
CA GLY A 638 41.45 -46.72 -15.33
C GLY A 638 40.00 -47.13 -15.06
N ALA A 639 39.42 -46.56 -14.05
CA ALA A 639 38.01 -46.78 -13.70
C ALA A 639 37.29 -45.46 -13.47
N LEU A 640 36.01 -45.37 -13.83
CA LEU A 640 35.13 -44.28 -13.45
C LEU A 640 34.48 -44.62 -12.13
N VAL A 641 34.66 -43.73 -11.14
CA VAL A 641 34.06 -43.86 -9.79
C VAL A 641 33.06 -42.74 -9.60
N ASN A 642 31.83 -43.09 -9.22
CA ASN A 642 30.81 -42.09 -8.89
C ASN A 642 31.12 -41.50 -7.51
N LEU A 643 31.30 -40.19 -7.43
CA LEU A 643 31.66 -39.48 -6.21
C LEU A 643 30.44 -38.79 -5.56
N LEU A 644 29.59 -38.23 -6.39
CA LEU A 644 28.35 -37.55 -6.04
C LEU A 644 27.31 -37.82 -7.13
N PRO A 645 26.02 -37.67 -6.89
CA PRO A 645 24.98 -37.85 -7.90
C PRO A 645 25.28 -37.09 -9.19
N GLY A 646 25.51 -37.82 -10.30
CA GLY A 646 25.82 -37.26 -11.61
C GLY A 646 27.29 -36.79 -11.81
N LYS A 647 28.20 -37.07 -10.86
CA LYS A 647 29.63 -36.69 -10.95
C LYS A 647 30.53 -37.88 -10.80
N ASP A 648 31.14 -38.27 -11.91
CA ASP A 648 32.09 -39.36 -11.96
C ASP A 648 33.54 -38.80 -12.05
N GLY A 649 34.43 -39.42 -11.32
CA GLY A 649 35.86 -39.12 -11.40
C GLY A 649 36.64 -40.28 -12.04
N LEU A 650 37.71 -39.94 -12.71
CA LEU A 650 38.63 -40.92 -13.33
C LEU A 650 39.71 -41.35 -12.33
N LEU A 651 39.71 -42.60 -11.94
CA LEU A 651 40.75 -43.27 -11.23
C LEU A 651 41.69 -43.93 -12.25
N HIS A 652 42.78 -43.25 -12.59
CA HIS A 652 43.76 -43.77 -13.55
C HIS A 652 44.46 -45.03 -13.02
N ILE A 653 44.82 -45.96 -13.87
CA ILE A 653 45.48 -47.24 -13.52
C ILE A 653 46.70 -47.05 -12.61
N SER A 654 47.50 -45.99 -12.81
CA SER A 654 48.68 -45.67 -12.00
C SER A 654 48.37 -45.13 -10.59
N GLN A 655 47.11 -44.88 -10.31
CA GLN A 655 46.61 -44.32 -9.03
C GLN A 655 45.77 -45.32 -8.19
N ILE A 656 45.70 -46.59 -8.63
CA ILE A 656 44.97 -47.64 -7.94
C ILE A 656 45.78 -48.20 -6.78
N ALA A 657 47.04 -48.62 -6.99
CA ALA A 657 47.92 -49.23 -5.99
C ALA A 657 49.32 -48.66 -6.01
N ASN A 658 50.15 -49.02 -5.01
CA ASN A 658 51.56 -48.62 -4.92
C ASN A 658 52.42 -49.42 -5.88
N GLU A 659 52.00 -50.63 -6.28
CA GLU A 659 52.63 -51.49 -7.25
C GLU A 659 52.12 -51.24 -8.67
N ARG A 660 52.85 -51.81 -9.68
CA ARG A 660 52.40 -51.63 -11.07
C ARG A 660 51.21 -52.51 -11.36
N VAL A 661 50.06 -51.88 -11.61
CA VAL A 661 48.83 -52.55 -12.02
C VAL A 661 48.93 -52.87 -13.54
N GLU A 662 48.77 -54.13 -13.94
CA GLU A 662 48.81 -54.54 -15.35
C GLU A 662 47.42 -54.46 -15.98
N ARG A 663 46.32 -54.78 -15.22
CA ARG A 663 44.94 -54.68 -15.66
C ARG A 663 44.09 -54.11 -14.52
N VAL A 664 43.24 -53.18 -14.86
CA VAL A 664 42.31 -52.54 -13.89
C VAL A 664 41.33 -53.56 -13.29
N SER A 665 40.89 -54.55 -14.09
CA SER A 665 39.98 -55.66 -13.69
C SER A 665 40.56 -56.56 -12.61
N ASP A 666 41.87 -56.58 -12.39
CA ASP A 666 42.51 -57.42 -11.37
C ASP A 666 42.36 -56.81 -9.96
N TYR A 667 42.08 -55.52 -9.87
CA TYR A 667 41.96 -54.75 -8.62
C TYR A 667 40.56 -54.21 -8.36
N LEU A 668 39.79 -53.96 -9.41
CA LEU A 668 38.46 -53.30 -9.32
C LEU A 668 37.39 -54.08 -10.10
N SER A 669 36.20 -54.09 -9.59
CA SER A 669 34.99 -54.61 -10.25
C SER A 669 33.92 -53.54 -10.37
N GLU A 670 33.14 -53.56 -11.43
CA GLU A 670 31.97 -52.68 -11.59
C GLU A 670 31.00 -52.92 -10.42
N GLY A 671 30.50 -51.81 -9.82
CA GLY A 671 29.66 -51.85 -8.62
C GLY A 671 30.44 -51.91 -7.29
N GLN A 672 31.75 -52.13 -7.31
CA GLN A 672 32.59 -52.15 -6.09
C GLN A 672 32.68 -50.73 -5.49
N ILE A 673 32.44 -50.61 -4.20
CA ILE A 673 32.60 -49.37 -3.44
C ILE A 673 34.07 -49.18 -3.11
N VAL A 674 34.65 -48.07 -3.53
CA VAL A 674 36.06 -47.72 -3.32
C VAL A 674 36.23 -46.35 -2.66
N LYS A 675 37.25 -46.24 -1.80
CA LYS A 675 37.65 -44.94 -1.23
C LYS A 675 38.71 -44.31 -2.11
N VAL A 676 38.43 -43.08 -2.54
CA VAL A 676 39.33 -42.36 -3.47
C VAL A 676 39.53 -40.94 -2.97
N LYS A 677 40.74 -40.43 -3.10
CA LYS A 677 41.08 -39.03 -2.83
C LYS A 677 41.09 -38.26 -4.15
N VAL A 678 40.49 -37.11 -4.15
CA VAL A 678 40.48 -36.18 -5.29
C VAL A 678 41.87 -35.50 -5.37
N LEU A 679 42.53 -35.66 -6.47
CA LEU A 679 43.86 -35.05 -6.71
C LEU A 679 43.72 -33.68 -7.38
N GLU A 680 42.86 -33.58 -8.38
CA GLU A 680 42.75 -32.41 -9.24
C GLU A 680 41.38 -32.41 -9.93
N THR A 681 40.86 -31.22 -10.20
CA THR A 681 39.70 -31.01 -11.09
C THR A 681 40.17 -30.08 -12.21
N ASP A 682 39.99 -30.47 -13.47
CA ASP A 682 40.37 -29.64 -14.61
C ASP A 682 39.30 -28.61 -14.95
N ASP A 683 39.63 -27.61 -15.80
CA ASP A 683 38.74 -26.53 -16.25
C ASP A 683 37.47 -27.03 -16.99
N LYS A 684 37.42 -28.32 -17.36
CA LYS A 684 36.26 -28.98 -17.97
C LYS A 684 35.45 -29.81 -16.98
N GLY A 685 35.76 -29.69 -15.68
CA GLY A 685 35.07 -30.40 -14.61
C GLY A 685 35.40 -31.89 -14.49
N ARG A 686 36.49 -32.37 -15.13
CA ARG A 686 36.93 -33.78 -15.02
C ARG A 686 37.75 -33.94 -13.76
N VAL A 687 37.37 -34.90 -12.92
CA VAL A 687 37.97 -35.14 -11.61
C VAL A 687 38.96 -36.28 -11.71
N LYS A 688 40.21 -36.06 -11.28
CA LYS A 688 41.25 -37.09 -11.17
C LYS A 688 41.28 -37.64 -9.74
N LEU A 689 41.28 -38.96 -9.63
CA LEU A 689 41.19 -39.70 -8.39
C LEU A 689 42.44 -40.50 -8.09
N SER A 690 42.68 -40.80 -6.82
CA SER A 690 43.74 -41.69 -6.37
C SER A 690 43.28 -42.52 -5.16
N MET A 691 43.37 -43.84 -5.25
CA MET A 691 43.38 -44.76 -4.12
C MET A 691 44.77 -44.84 -3.50
N ARG A 692 45.83 -44.74 -4.34
CA ARG A 692 47.21 -44.79 -3.90
C ARG A 692 47.56 -43.71 -2.87
N ALA A 693 46.95 -42.54 -2.96
CA ALA A 693 47.16 -41.45 -2.00
C ALA A 693 46.59 -41.75 -0.59
N LEU A 694 45.81 -42.81 -0.43
CA LEU A 694 45.25 -43.31 0.83
C LEU A 694 45.99 -44.52 1.39
N LEU A 695 46.89 -45.13 0.60
CA LEU A 695 47.68 -46.27 1.06
C LEU A 695 48.92 -45.72 1.78
N ASP A 696 49.18 -46.22 3.00
CA ASP A 696 50.39 -45.91 3.74
C ASP A 696 51.57 -46.30 2.89
N ARG A 697 52.53 -45.39 2.66
CA ARG A 697 53.83 -45.74 2.05
C ARG A 697 54.50 -46.76 2.99
N PRO A 698 54.90 -47.94 2.53
CA PRO A 698 55.76 -48.77 3.31
C PRO A 698 57.07 -47.99 3.62
N ALA A 699 57.46 -47.98 4.89
CA ALA A 699 58.70 -47.34 5.35
C ALA A 699 59.83 -47.80 4.51
N ALA A 700 60.45 -46.88 3.76
CA ALA A 700 61.74 -47.20 3.02
C ALA A 700 62.81 -47.43 4.06
N ASP A 701 63.39 -48.64 3.99
CA ASP A 701 64.52 -49.10 4.73
C ASP A 701 65.74 -48.10 4.63
N ASN A 702 66.05 -47.46 5.77
CA ASN A 702 67.17 -46.57 5.91
C ASN A 702 68.37 -47.39 6.27
N GLY A 703 69.10 -47.93 5.23
CA GLY A 703 70.42 -48.35 5.36
C GLY A 703 71.43 -47.20 5.46
N GLU A 704 72.21 -47.25 6.51
CA GLU A 704 73.29 -46.41 6.93
C GLU A 704 74.14 -45.79 5.83
N ARG A 705 74.51 -44.51 6.00
CA ARG A 705 75.91 -44.01 5.78
C ARG A 705 76.09 -42.66 6.49
N SER A 706 76.78 -42.82 7.61
CA SER A 706 77.96 -42.11 8.19
C SER A 706 78.25 -40.68 7.73
N GLU A 707 78.34 -39.85 8.69
CA GLU A 707 79.28 -38.81 9.11
C GLU A 707 80.30 -38.23 8.10
N ARG A 708 80.28 -36.92 8.05
CA ARG A 708 81.37 -35.93 8.15
C ARG A 708 80.91 -34.66 7.42
N GLY A 709 80.96 -33.50 7.99
CA GLY A 709 81.77 -32.82 8.93
C GLY A 709 81.35 -31.39 9.02
N GLU A 710 81.44 -30.97 10.21
CA GLU A 710 81.62 -29.64 10.76
C GLU A 710 82.02 -28.50 9.81
N ARG A 711 81.42 -27.36 10.06
CA ARG A 711 81.85 -26.16 10.81
C ARG A 711 81.20 -24.93 10.18
N ALA A 712 80.53 -24.25 11.02
CA ALA A 712 80.87 -22.98 11.68
C ALA A 712 80.74 -21.76 10.76
N GLU A 713 80.28 -20.67 11.05
CA GLU A 713 80.08 -19.84 12.22
C GLU A 713 79.24 -18.61 11.81
N ARG A 714 78.37 -18.16 12.73
CA ARG A 714 78.26 -16.83 13.31
C ARG A 714 78.28 -15.61 12.38
N GLY A 715 77.34 -14.75 12.78
CA GLY A 715 77.42 -13.30 12.80
C GLY A 715 76.09 -12.64 12.47
N GLU A 716 75.29 -12.38 13.41
CA GLU A 716 75.09 -11.15 14.20
C GLU A 716 74.74 -9.91 13.39
N ARG A 717 73.58 -9.42 13.77
CA ARG A 717 73.25 -8.03 14.11
C ARG A 717 73.35 -6.92 13.06
N GLY A 718 72.32 -6.15 13.13
CA GLY A 718 72.36 -4.73 12.86
C GLY A 718 71.08 -4.16 12.29
N GLU A 719 70.19 -3.84 13.12
CA GLU A 719 69.53 -2.56 13.44
C GLU A 719 69.68 -1.43 12.42
N ARG A 720 68.53 -0.84 12.21
CA ARG A 720 68.23 0.60 12.21
C ARG A 720 68.20 1.41 10.90
N ARG A 721 67.05 1.96 10.80
CA ARG A 721 66.74 3.40 10.61
C ARG A 721 66.57 3.96 9.18
N GLU A 722 65.35 4.43 9.09
CA GLU A 722 64.94 5.80 8.75
C GLU A 722 65.29 6.39 7.38
N GLY A 723 64.23 6.84 6.78
CA GLY A 723 64.36 8.17 6.17
C GLY A 723 63.85 8.31 4.75
N GLY A 724 62.73 9.01 4.62
CA GLY A 724 62.71 10.12 3.70
C GLY A 724 61.86 10.04 2.45
N ARG A 725 60.72 10.63 2.53
CA ARG A 725 60.16 11.72 1.66
C ARG A 725 60.49 11.69 0.15
N GLY A 726 59.37 11.87 -0.59
CA GLY A 726 59.37 12.51 -1.90
C GLY A 726 58.19 12.04 -2.72
N ALA A 727 57.07 12.64 -2.67
CA ALA A 727 56.48 13.67 -3.49
C ALA A 727 56.64 13.48 -5.00
N GLY A 728 55.48 13.40 -5.69
CA GLY A 728 55.47 13.78 -7.10
C GLY A 728 54.40 13.15 -7.95
N ARG A 729 53.25 13.80 -8.01
CA ARG A 729 52.51 14.28 -9.19
C ARG A 729 51.98 13.25 -10.19
N ALA A 730 50.65 13.38 -10.30
CA ALA A 730 49.85 13.07 -11.48
C ALA A 730 50.34 13.83 -12.74
N PRO A 731 49.92 13.39 -13.91
CA PRO A 731 48.97 14.20 -14.64
C PRO A 731 47.82 13.42 -15.34
N ALA A 732 46.68 14.05 -15.37
CA ALA A 732 45.66 13.94 -16.40
C ALA A 732 45.95 15.01 -17.47
N PRO A 733 45.08 15.22 -18.46
CA PRO A 733 44.55 14.44 -19.58
C PRO A 733 44.78 15.18 -20.92
N GLN A 734 44.45 14.56 -22.07
CA GLN A 734 44.14 15.25 -23.36
C GLN A 734 43.31 14.28 -24.18
N ALA A 735 42.08 14.54 -24.59
CA ALA A 735 41.45 15.53 -25.48
C ALA A 735 41.67 15.23 -26.97
N ALA A 736 40.54 14.96 -27.60
CA ALA A 736 40.04 15.37 -28.93
C ALA A 736 40.68 14.76 -30.18
N SER A 737 39.87 14.23 -31.08
CA SER A 737 39.38 14.91 -32.28
C SER A 737 38.59 13.93 -33.16
N ASP A 738 37.35 14.32 -33.48
CA ASP A 738 36.79 14.69 -34.80
C ASP A 738 36.73 13.64 -35.92
N GLY A 739 35.58 13.57 -36.52
CA GLY A 739 35.30 13.08 -37.86
C GLY A 739 33.92 12.44 -37.97
N GLU A 740 32.84 13.20 -38.17
CA GLU A 740 32.04 13.39 -39.39
C GLU A 740 31.72 12.08 -40.12
N ALA A 741 30.53 11.76 -40.43
CA ALA A 741 29.38 12.33 -41.11
C ALA A 741 28.65 11.24 -41.91
N SER A 742 27.41 11.49 -42.17
CA SER A 742 26.51 11.09 -43.27
C SER A 742 25.74 9.78 -43.11
N GLU A 743 24.45 9.88 -42.99
CA GLU A 743 23.34 10.08 -43.92
C GLU A 743 22.62 8.77 -44.27
N GLU A 744 21.29 8.92 -44.21
CA GLU A 744 20.21 8.27 -44.96
C GLU A 744 19.82 6.81 -44.61
N VAL A 745 18.64 6.55 -44.15
CA VAL A 745 17.26 6.72 -44.71
C VAL A 745 16.25 6.72 -43.56
#